data_6f7ecfad187d172c6d351fbab8a0b99d
#
_entry.id   6f7ecfad187d172c6d351fbab8a0b99d
#
_cell.length_a   1.000
_cell.length_b   1.000
_cell.length_c   1.000
_cell.angle_alpha   90.00
_cell.angle_beta   90.00
_cell.angle_gamma   90.00
#
_symmetry.space_group_name_H-M   'P 1'
#
loop_
_entity.id
_entity.type
_entity.pdbx_description
1 polymer ?
#
loop_
_entity_poly.entity_id
_entity_poly.type
_entity_poly.pdbx_seq_one_letter_code
_entity_poly.pdbx_strand_id
1 'polypeptide(L)'
;RQDFAVDEPFRLRSPLVIEGDSAESFDNEVTTFVGNVEMIRADQRTLSDKASLDKVSNTIDAQGNVYYRADDISFYSDTSFMKLATDESRLRKALFIAPGSRTRGTADVVYRESEFLTRYKNVAYTTCKPGNQDWVVHAQRVKLNKQTGKGAAKHAWLEFKGVPVFYTPYFAFPIDDRRVSGFLNAAWDNTEKNGLDFTVPYYWNIAPNYDAVLRPRYMSERGLMLAGDFRYLTASSKGEFSGEFLISDNKATALDEVSTNSHKDKQRGNFKWRNNSRWAPDLMTGDSLAFDIDLNYLSDDDYYNELANSFTVTQSTQMESFSQLQYKTDELLLSGKVQHFRTLDHSDDKPYTRLPKIDFNVNKTLDFESFSLDVAAENEFVYFDKNSGDTGSRINLKPSLSLPLQIAGLNMTPKVSVQHTQYWLENTTSNTTTEYSRTLPIVSMDTRFVLDKEYEDVLGLNLMHAIEPRAYYLYIPEEVQSNPIFDTSLSDFNSGQLFRENRFNGVDRLGDANQVTLGLTTRLANTDTGLDLAKLTVGQIYYFRDRTVVLPSSCSDGVSIDENICEIAGKKWTPAGSIGSSNYSPVIAELSGAMNAQLTYKANLFWDVDSQDINRGSASLAYRGEDREIVNVGYNYRKNSIIQSDLSFLWPVYDDWSVFGGWVYSLKDNMSTEMFAGLEKENCCWRFRVLGKRYANANVNTVTTIDNERYDTGLFVQLELKGLTGLGDKLDAFLEQELPGYQSPAQ
;
A
#
# COMPACT_ATOMS: atom_id res chain seq x y z
N ARG A 1 0.05 26.14 -23.48
CA ARG A 1 -1.13 26.40 -24.34
C ARG A 1 -1.92 25.10 -24.38
N GLN A 2 -3.11 25.08 -23.76
CA GLN A 2 -4.10 24.02 -23.97
C GLN A 2 -4.67 24.26 -25.37
N ASP A 3 -4.19 23.50 -26.36
CA ASP A 3 -4.81 23.43 -27.66
C ASP A 3 -6.09 22.59 -27.51
N PHE A 4 -7.24 23.22 -27.56
CA PHE A 4 -8.53 22.54 -27.57
C PHE A 4 -8.62 21.74 -28.87
N ALA A 5 -8.82 20.44 -28.77
CA ALA A 5 -9.12 19.61 -29.94
C ALA A 5 -10.38 20.13 -30.63
N VAL A 6 -10.25 20.46 -31.92
CA VAL A 6 -11.35 21.00 -32.73
C VAL A 6 -12.18 19.83 -33.26
N ASP A 7 -13.50 19.87 -33.09
CA ASP A 7 -14.39 18.81 -33.57
C ASP A 7 -14.55 18.78 -35.12
N GLU A 8 -14.88 17.62 -35.67
CA GLU A 8 -15.04 17.42 -37.12
C GLU A 8 -16.08 18.37 -37.75
N PRO A 9 -17.26 18.63 -37.18
CA PRO A 9 -18.22 19.55 -37.69
C PRO A 9 -17.68 21.00 -37.85
N PHE A 10 -16.81 21.44 -36.92
CA PHE A 10 -16.16 22.72 -37.03
C PHE A 10 -15.10 22.71 -38.14
N ARG A 11 -14.28 21.67 -38.24
CA ARG A 11 -13.29 21.51 -39.32
C ARG A 11 -13.94 21.55 -40.68
N LEU A 12 -15.04 20.77 -40.89
CA LEU A 12 -15.75 20.69 -42.14
C LEU A 12 -16.37 22.03 -42.61
N ARG A 13 -16.73 22.90 -41.65
CA ARG A 13 -17.28 24.24 -41.93
C ARG A 13 -16.21 25.33 -42.05
N SER A 14 -15.00 25.06 -41.58
CA SER A 14 -13.91 26.02 -41.64
C SER A 14 -13.40 26.23 -43.04
N PRO A 15 -13.08 27.47 -43.42
CA PRO A 15 -12.53 27.74 -44.75
C PRO A 15 -11.16 27.06 -44.89
N LEU A 16 -10.89 26.55 -46.11
CA LEU A 16 -9.56 26.09 -46.48
C LEU A 16 -8.82 27.24 -47.15
N VAL A 17 -7.67 27.57 -46.60
CA VAL A 17 -6.74 28.57 -47.18
C VAL A 17 -5.56 27.78 -47.74
N ILE A 18 -5.22 28.07 -49.02
CA ILE A 18 -4.06 27.47 -49.69
C ILE A 18 -3.21 28.62 -50.25
N GLU A 19 -1.94 28.61 -49.91
CA GLU A 19 -0.91 29.53 -50.36
C GLU A 19 0.22 28.76 -51.02
N GLY A 20 0.88 29.34 -52.00
CA GLY A 20 2.03 28.73 -52.71
C GLY A 20 2.72 29.78 -53.57
N ASP A 21 3.96 29.52 -54.01
CA ASP A 21 4.74 30.43 -54.85
C ASP A 21 4.09 30.70 -56.20
N SER A 22 3.38 29.71 -56.78
CA SER A 22 2.63 29.84 -57.99
C SER A 22 1.37 28.98 -57.99
N ALA A 23 0.33 29.39 -58.77
CA ALA A 23 -0.90 28.61 -58.91
C ALA A 23 -1.36 28.65 -60.36
N GLU A 24 -1.69 27.48 -60.90
CA GLU A 24 -2.32 27.29 -62.23
C GLU A 24 -3.68 26.69 -62.07
N SER A 25 -4.70 27.23 -62.77
CA SER A 25 -6.06 26.71 -62.74
C SER A 25 -6.44 26.26 -64.14
N PHE A 26 -6.90 24.99 -64.27
CA PHE A 26 -7.41 24.42 -65.53
C PHE A 26 -8.94 24.38 -65.48
N ASP A 27 -9.60 24.98 -66.42
CA ASP A 27 -11.05 25.05 -66.57
C ASP A 27 -11.80 25.50 -65.28
N ASN A 28 -11.15 26.16 -64.34
CA ASN A 28 -11.68 26.46 -63.01
C ASN A 28 -12.02 25.23 -62.12
N GLU A 29 -11.77 24.03 -62.61
CA GLU A 29 -12.10 22.79 -61.90
C GLU A 29 -10.92 22.28 -61.07
N VAL A 30 -9.70 22.27 -61.64
CA VAL A 30 -8.46 21.83 -60.93
C VAL A 30 -7.53 23.01 -60.83
N THR A 31 -7.12 23.33 -59.58
CA THR A 31 -6.10 24.35 -59.29
C THR A 31 -4.85 23.67 -58.71
N THR A 32 -3.74 23.81 -59.37
CA THR A 32 -2.43 23.26 -58.94
C THR A 32 -1.59 24.41 -58.38
N PHE A 33 -1.11 24.24 -57.13
CA PHE A 33 -0.18 25.10 -56.43
C PHE A 33 1.21 24.46 -56.46
N VAL A 34 2.26 25.23 -56.66
CA VAL A 34 3.65 24.75 -56.73
C VAL A 34 4.56 25.70 -55.98
N GLY A 35 5.48 25.11 -55.22
CA GLY A 35 6.50 25.78 -54.39
C GLY A 35 5.94 26.23 -53.04
N ASN A 36 6.56 25.77 -51.97
CA ASN A 36 6.24 26.13 -50.56
C ASN A 36 4.74 26.17 -50.24
N VAL A 37 3.99 25.14 -50.74
CA VAL A 37 2.55 25.10 -50.60
C VAL A 37 2.17 24.91 -49.13
N GLU A 38 1.40 25.85 -48.58
CA GLU A 38 0.80 25.79 -47.25
C GLU A 38 -0.72 25.73 -47.35
N MET A 39 -1.31 24.78 -46.64
CA MET A 39 -2.74 24.60 -46.52
C MET A 39 -3.16 24.59 -45.08
N ILE A 40 -4.11 25.46 -44.71
CA ILE A 40 -4.64 25.60 -43.35
C ILE A 40 -6.15 25.44 -43.37
N ARG A 41 -6.66 24.55 -42.50
CA ARG A 41 -8.10 24.39 -42.26
C ARG A 41 -8.33 24.08 -40.78
N ALA A 42 -8.89 25.06 -40.05
CA ALA A 42 -9.04 24.99 -38.61
C ALA A 42 -7.69 24.71 -37.90
N ASP A 43 -7.54 23.55 -37.24
CA ASP A 43 -6.34 23.06 -36.58
C ASP A 43 -5.42 22.25 -37.48
N GLN A 44 -5.86 21.93 -38.70
CA GLN A 44 -5.08 21.17 -39.66
C GLN A 44 -4.14 22.10 -40.45
N ARG A 45 -2.86 21.68 -40.50
CA ARG A 45 -1.85 22.36 -41.29
C ARG A 45 -1.13 21.35 -42.16
N THR A 46 -1.05 21.64 -43.48
CA THR A 46 -0.30 20.81 -44.43
C THR A 46 0.69 21.66 -45.18
N LEU A 47 1.93 21.21 -45.26
CA LEU A 47 2.98 21.77 -46.10
C LEU A 47 3.37 20.76 -47.16
N SER A 48 3.67 21.22 -48.41
CA SER A 48 4.12 20.32 -49.51
C SER A 48 4.84 21.11 -50.59
N ASP A 49 5.55 20.44 -51.45
CA ASP A 49 6.19 21.05 -52.61
C ASP A 49 5.17 21.40 -53.70
N LYS A 50 4.09 20.57 -53.78
CA LYS A 50 3.02 20.74 -54.81
C LYS A 50 1.71 20.24 -54.21
N ALA A 51 0.60 20.94 -54.50
CA ALA A 51 -0.74 20.48 -54.19
C ALA A 51 -1.71 20.76 -55.34
N SER A 52 -2.63 19.82 -55.62
CA SER A 52 -3.70 19.97 -56.61
C SER A 52 -5.05 19.90 -55.92
N LEU A 53 -5.83 20.95 -56.01
CA LEU A 53 -7.21 21.04 -55.54
C LEU A 53 -8.16 20.74 -56.72
N ASP A 54 -8.91 19.69 -56.67
CA ASP A 54 -10.01 19.38 -57.56
C ASP A 54 -11.32 19.81 -56.90
N LYS A 55 -11.94 20.82 -57.45
CA LYS A 55 -13.18 21.42 -56.92
C LYS A 55 -14.42 20.55 -57.25
N VAL A 56 -14.36 19.73 -58.27
CA VAL A 56 -15.48 18.85 -58.68
C VAL A 56 -15.58 17.66 -57.72
N SER A 57 -14.47 16.97 -57.51
CA SER A 57 -14.40 15.86 -56.56
C SER A 57 -14.23 16.30 -55.11
N ASN A 58 -13.97 17.58 -54.90
CA ASN A 58 -13.70 18.16 -53.59
C ASN A 58 -12.52 17.48 -52.86
N THR A 59 -11.44 17.26 -53.59
CA THR A 59 -10.25 16.53 -53.10
C THR A 59 -8.98 17.33 -53.27
N ILE A 60 -8.00 17.06 -52.41
CA ILE A 60 -6.65 17.57 -52.46
C ILE A 60 -5.67 16.43 -52.63
N ASP A 61 -4.72 16.55 -53.55
CA ASP A 61 -3.55 15.69 -53.69
C ASP A 61 -2.29 16.54 -53.47
N ALA A 62 -1.53 16.23 -52.40
CA ALA A 62 -0.31 16.91 -52.07
C ALA A 62 0.89 15.97 -52.26
N GLN A 63 1.98 16.46 -52.84
CA GLN A 63 3.15 15.70 -53.23
C GLN A 63 4.45 16.44 -52.88
N GLY A 64 5.47 15.63 -52.52
CA GLY A 64 6.79 16.12 -52.15
C GLY A 64 6.85 16.73 -50.75
N ASN A 65 7.70 16.19 -49.92
CA ASN A 65 7.98 16.67 -48.53
C ASN A 65 6.72 17.03 -47.74
N VAL A 66 5.69 16.22 -47.85
CA VAL A 66 4.40 16.51 -47.22
C VAL A 66 4.53 16.43 -45.72
N TYR A 67 4.30 17.56 -45.04
CA TYR A 67 4.11 17.64 -43.58
C TYR A 67 2.63 17.88 -43.29
N TYR A 68 2.00 17.00 -42.54
CA TYR A 68 0.62 17.15 -42.09
C TYR A 68 0.57 17.13 -40.58
N ARG A 69 -0.09 18.11 -39.97
CA ARG A 69 -0.35 18.17 -38.53
C ARG A 69 -1.85 18.34 -38.29
N ALA A 70 -2.37 17.54 -37.36
CA ALA A 70 -3.71 17.70 -36.80
C ALA A 70 -3.70 17.16 -35.35
N ASP A 71 -4.42 17.84 -34.45
CA ASP A 71 -4.38 17.52 -33.02
C ASP A 71 -2.92 17.53 -32.52
N ASP A 72 -2.54 16.51 -31.71
CA ASP A 72 -1.19 16.35 -31.16
C ASP A 72 -0.25 15.49 -32.03
N ILE A 73 -0.67 15.13 -33.23
CA ILE A 73 0.09 14.24 -34.11
C ILE A 73 0.56 14.95 -35.36
N SER A 74 1.81 14.75 -35.69
CA SER A 74 2.42 15.21 -36.95
C SER A 74 2.84 14.05 -37.82
N PHE A 75 2.63 14.18 -39.13
CA PHE A 75 3.03 13.19 -40.15
C PHE A 75 3.95 13.85 -41.16
N TYR A 76 5.00 13.15 -41.54
CA TYR A 76 5.84 13.44 -42.70
C TYR A 76 5.64 12.31 -43.70
N SER A 77 5.34 12.64 -44.97
CA SER A 77 5.04 11.63 -45.99
C SER A 77 5.45 12.08 -47.39
N ASP A 78 5.56 11.13 -48.32
CA ASP A 78 5.86 11.44 -49.72
C ASP A 78 4.64 12.06 -50.40
N THR A 79 3.43 11.54 -50.09
CA THR A 79 2.17 11.99 -50.68
C THR A 79 1.04 11.97 -49.66
N SER A 80 0.13 12.93 -49.81
CA SER A 80 -1.12 13.00 -49.03
C SER A 80 -2.31 13.22 -50.00
N PHE A 81 -3.33 12.41 -49.82
CA PHE A 81 -4.62 12.59 -50.47
C PHE A 81 -5.69 12.86 -49.41
N MET A 82 -6.53 13.89 -49.61
CA MET A 82 -7.56 14.28 -48.66
C MET A 82 -8.89 14.56 -49.41
N LYS A 83 -9.99 14.05 -48.86
CA LYS A 83 -11.36 14.41 -49.25
C LYS A 83 -11.89 15.50 -48.31
N LEU A 84 -12.14 16.66 -48.80
CA LEU A 84 -12.54 17.81 -48.00
C LEU A 84 -13.95 17.71 -47.40
N ALA A 85 -14.82 16.92 -48.06
CA ALA A 85 -16.20 16.73 -47.62
C ALA A 85 -16.36 15.75 -46.44
N THR A 86 -15.45 14.79 -46.30
CA THR A 86 -15.54 13.70 -45.31
C THR A 86 -14.34 13.61 -44.37
N ASP A 87 -13.35 14.49 -44.52
CA ASP A 87 -12.07 14.46 -43.81
C ASP A 87 -11.31 13.13 -43.96
N GLU A 88 -11.68 12.30 -44.95
CA GLU A 88 -10.95 11.09 -45.28
C GLU A 88 -9.58 11.45 -45.85
N SER A 89 -8.52 10.81 -45.35
CA SER A 89 -7.18 11.07 -45.86
C SER A 89 -6.34 9.79 -45.98
N ARG A 90 -5.35 9.85 -46.90
CA ARG A 90 -4.40 8.76 -47.11
C ARG A 90 -2.99 9.35 -47.27
N LEU A 91 -2.08 8.95 -46.38
CA LEU A 91 -0.68 9.28 -46.41
C LEU A 91 0.15 8.06 -46.81
N ARG A 92 1.15 8.20 -47.69
CA ARG A 92 2.06 7.12 -48.10
C ARG A 92 3.48 7.38 -47.60
N LYS A 93 4.14 6.29 -47.18
CA LYS A 93 5.49 6.32 -46.53
C LYS A 93 5.52 7.34 -45.40
N ALA A 94 4.59 7.20 -44.49
CA ALA A 94 4.42 8.15 -43.43
C ALA A 94 5.36 7.87 -42.23
N LEU A 95 6.05 8.90 -41.75
CA LEU A 95 6.64 8.99 -40.41
C LEU A 95 5.68 9.77 -39.55
N PHE A 96 5.25 9.25 -38.42
CA PHE A 96 4.40 9.94 -37.46
C PHE A 96 5.10 10.20 -36.12
N ILE A 97 4.78 11.32 -35.51
CA ILE A 97 5.31 11.77 -34.21
C ILE A 97 4.15 12.35 -33.41
N ALA A 98 3.96 11.84 -32.20
CA ALA A 98 3.00 12.36 -31.22
C ALA A 98 3.77 12.72 -29.91
N PRO A 99 4.18 13.99 -29.75
CA PRO A 99 5.04 14.42 -28.63
C PRO A 99 4.40 14.20 -27.25
N GLY A 100 3.09 14.41 -27.12
CA GLY A 100 2.36 14.24 -25.87
C GLY A 100 2.45 12.83 -25.30
N SER A 101 2.38 11.80 -26.16
CA SER A 101 2.53 10.40 -25.78
C SER A 101 3.96 9.85 -25.94
N ARG A 102 4.93 10.70 -26.33
CA ARG A 102 6.31 10.31 -26.69
C ARG A 102 6.38 9.24 -27.79
N THR A 103 5.32 9.14 -28.59
CA THR A 103 5.16 8.10 -29.62
C THR A 103 5.74 8.53 -30.94
N ARG A 104 6.43 7.63 -31.63
CA ARG A 104 6.85 7.80 -33.02
C ARG A 104 6.83 6.49 -33.77
N GLY A 105 6.73 6.58 -35.09
CA GLY A 105 6.76 5.38 -35.90
C GLY A 105 6.65 5.67 -37.38
N THR A 106 6.74 4.62 -38.18
CA THR A 106 6.60 4.66 -39.64
C THR A 106 5.46 3.76 -40.10
N ALA A 107 4.85 4.08 -41.21
CA ALA A 107 3.86 3.24 -41.86
C ALA A 107 3.93 3.36 -43.39
N ASP A 108 3.78 2.27 -44.12
CA ASP A 108 3.69 2.33 -45.58
C ASP A 108 2.51 3.17 -46.05
N VAL A 109 1.37 3.00 -45.35
CA VAL A 109 0.15 3.77 -45.66
C VAL A 109 -0.61 4.01 -44.35
N VAL A 110 -1.04 5.24 -44.17
CA VAL A 110 -2.01 5.65 -43.13
C VAL A 110 -3.31 6.01 -43.82
N TYR A 111 -4.41 5.40 -43.40
CA TYR A 111 -5.76 5.70 -43.86
C TYR A 111 -6.54 6.29 -42.69
N ARG A 112 -6.94 7.52 -42.80
CA ARG A 112 -7.95 8.13 -41.94
C ARG A 112 -9.29 8.00 -42.67
N GLU A 113 -10.19 7.15 -42.16
CA GLU A 113 -11.50 6.88 -42.73
C GLU A 113 -12.60 7.77 -42.16
N SER A 114 -12.36 8.30 -40.96
CA SER A 114 -13.19 9.30 -40.29
C SER A 114 -12.40 9.91 -39.13
N GLU A 115 -12.97 10.89 -38.42
CA GLU A 115 -12.44 11.42 -37.16
C GLU A 115 -12.10 10.30 -36.17
N PHE A 116 -12.93 9.26 -36.12
CA PHE A 116 -12.80 8.19 -35.12
C PHE A 116 -11.99 6.98 -35.59
N LEU A 117 -11.76 6.81 -36.89
CA LEU A 117 -11.21 5.57 -37.45
C LEU A 117 -9.97 5.81 -38.28
N THR A 118 -8.83 5.33 -37.81
CA THR A 118 -7.55 5.34 -38.52
C THR A 118 -6.98 3.94 -38.67
N ARG A 119 -6.48 3.60 -39.86
CA ARG A 119 -5.81 2.33 -40.14
C ARG A 119 -4.40 2.56 -40.67
N TYR A 120 -3.48 1.75 -40.18
CA TYR A 120 -2.09 1.75 -40.59
C TYR A 120 -1.74 0.41 -41.23
N LYS A 121 -0.92 0.44 -42.29
CA LYS A 121 -0.39 -0.75 -42.97
C LYS A 121 1.13 -0.77 -42.83
N ASN A 122 1.69 -1.95 -42.45
CA ASN A 122 3.10 -2.18 -42.22
C ASN A 122 3.71 -1.09 -41.33
N VAL A 123 3.26 -1.07 -40.09
CA VAL A 123 3.62 -0.04 -39.11
C VAL A 123 4.76 -0.51 -38.24
N ALA A 124 5.69 0.38 -37.96
CA ALA A 124 6.70 0.26 -36.90
C ALA A 124 6.46 1.38 -35.86
N TYR A 125 6.47 1.04 -34.59
CA TYR A 125 6.09 1.91 -33.48
C TYR A 125 7.08 1.79 -32.33
N THR A 126 7.50 2.92 -31.72
CA THR A 126 8.33 2.97 -30.53
C THR A 126 8.06 4.25 -29.73
N THR A 127 8.35 4.22 -28.42
CA THR A 127 8.39 5.43 -27.57
C THR A 127 9.83 5.86 -27.26
N CYS A 128 10.83 5.18 -27.84
CA CYS A 128 12.23 5.55 -27.71
C CYS A 128 12.51 6.93 -28.29
N LYS A 129 13.48 7.67 -27.71
CA LYS A 129 13.91 8.98 -28.25
C LYS A 129 14.41 8.85 -29.69
N PRO A 130 14.32 9.92 -30.51
CA PRO A 130 14.91 9.91 -31.84
C PRO A 130 16.38 9.47 -31.83
N GLY A 131 16.75 8.57 -32.76
CA GLY A 131 18.09 7.97 -32.81
C GLY A 131 18.25 6.69 -32.00
N ASN A 132 17.36 6.38 -31.07
CA ASN A 132 17.34 5.12 -30.32
C ASN A 132 16.19 4.23 -30.80
N GLN A 133 16.45 2.95 -31.07
CA GLN A 133 15.50 1.92 -31.47
C GLN A 133 15.73 0.64 -30.67
N ASP A 134 15.99 0.77 -29.35
CA ASP A 134 16.21 -0.38 -28.50
C ASP A 134 15.03 -1.36 -28.55
N TRP A 135 13.81 -0.86 -28.71
CA TRP A 135 12.65 -1.69 -28.99
C TRP A 135 11.72 -1.06 -30.05
N VAL A 136 11.15 -1.90 -30.88
CA VAL A 136 10.18 -1.52 -31.91
C VAL A 136 9.10 -2.57 -31.97
N VAL A 137 7.84 -2.14 -31.95
CA VAL A 137 6.70 -3.00 -32.27
C VAL A 137 6.39 -2.83 -33.75
N HIS A 138 6.43 -3.91 -34.48
CA HIS A 138 5.99 -3.99 -35.88
C HIS A 138 4.61 -4.62 -35.94
N ALA A 139 3.77 -4.18 -36.89
CA ALA A 139 2.51 -4.84 -37.17
C ALA A 139 2.15 -4.70 -38.64
N GLN A 140 1.60 -5.77 -39.24
CA GLN A 140 1.16 -5.73 -40.62
C GLN A 140 -0.03 -4.78 -40.81
N ARG A 141 -0.94 -4.74 -39.82
CA ARG A 141 -2.11 -3.86 -39.80
C ARG A 141 -2.40 -3.40 -38.38
N VAL A 142 -2.66 -2.11 -38.22
CA VAL A 142 -3.16 -1.51 -36.98
C VAL A 142 -4.45 -0.76 -37.32
N LYS A 143 -5.46 -0.92 -36.48
CA LYS A 143 -6.72 -0.19 -36.53
C LYS A 143 -6.92 0.52 -35.19
N LEU A 144 -7.06 1.84 -35.22
CA LEU A 144 -7.37 2.67 -34.05
C LEU A 144 -8.79 3.20 -34.18
N ASN A 145 -9.60 3.01 -33.15
CA ASN A 145 -10.96 3.54 -33.08
C ASN A 145 -11.12 4.42 -31.86
N LYS A 146 -11.05 5.74 -32.05
CA LYS A 146 -11.18 6.75 -31.00
C LYS A 146 -12.56 6.74 -30.33
N GLN A 147 -13.62 6.38 -31.07
CA GLN A 147 -14.98 6.30 -30.51
C GLN A 147 -15.08 5.23 -29.42
N THR A 148 -14.48 4.06 -29.64
CA THR A 148 -14.50 2.94 -28.69
C THR A 148 -13.30 2.93 -27.76
N GLY A 149 -12.29 3.76 -27.97
CA GLY A 149 -11.03 3.76 -27.24
C GLY A 149 -10.15 2.52 -27.48
N LYS A 150 -10.39 1.77 -28.59
CA LYS A 150 -9.72 0.50 -28.85
C LYS A 150 -8.78 0.59 -30.04
N GLY A 151 -7.57 0.10 -29.83
CA GLY A 151 -6.64 -0.27 -30.88
C GLY A 151 -6.60 -1.78 -31.09
N ALA A 152 -6.35 -2.22 -32.31
CA ALA A 152 -6.10 -3.61 -32.63
C ALA A 152 -4.98 -3.74 -33.66
N ALA A 153 -4.00 -4.59 -33.36
CA ALA A 153 -2.91 -4.94 -34.26
C ALA A 153 -3.04 -6.39 -34.74
N LYS A 154 -2.72 -6.63 -36.01
CA LYS A 154 -2.66 -7.97 -36.61
C LYS A 154 -1.26 -8.27 -37.07
N HIS A 155 -0.81 -9.53 -36.83
CA HIS A 155 0.53 -9.99 -37.13
C HIS A 155 1.57 -9.02 -36.58
N ALA A 156 1.52 -8.82 -35.24
CA ALA A 156 2.42 -7.96 -34.55
C ALA A 156 3.60 -8.74 -33.97
N TRP A 157 4.79 -8.13 -34.01
CA TRP A 157 5.96 -8.66 -33.32
C TRP A 157 6.75 -7.53 -32.65
N LEU A 158 7.35 -7.89 -31.54
CA LEU A 158 8.25 -7.02 -30.81
C LEU A 158 9.69 -7.36 -31.18
N GLU A 159 10.43 -6.36 -31.58
CA GLU A 159 11.87 -6.41 -31.83
C GLU A 159 12.58 -5.70 -30.67
N PHE A 160 13.58 -6.34 -30.08
CA PHE A 160 14.43 -5.76 -29.05
C PHE A 160 15.89 -5.83 -29.51
N LYS A 161 16.53 -4.65 -29.67
CA LYS A 161 17.90 -4.49 -30.19
C LYS A 161 18.16 -5.26 -31.50
N GLY A 162 17.21 -5.21 -32.43
CA GLY A 162 17.31 -5.86 -33.72
C GLY A 162 16.92 -7.35 -33.73
N VAL A 163 16.53 -7.93 -32.58
CA VAL A 163 16.12 -9.33 -32.47
C VAL A 163 14.61 -9.43 -32.22
N PRO A 164 13.84 -10.17 -33.03
CA PRO A 164 12.42 -10.41 -32.77
C PRO A 164 12.27 -11.36 -31.57
N VAL A 165 11.65 -10.85 -30.48
CA VAL A 165 11.53 -11.56 -29.20
C VAL A 165 10.13 -12.06 -28.90
N PHE A 166 9.12 -11.51 -29.56
CA PHE A 166 7.72 -11.89 -29.32
C PHE A 166 6.90 -11.69 -30.60
N TYR A 167 5.96 -12.61 -30.86
CA TYR A 167 5.01 -12.52 -31.97
C TYR A 167 3.59 -12.84 -31.50
N THR A 168 2.61 -12.09 -32.01
CA THR A 168 1.19 -12.37 -31.79
C THR A 168 0.40 -12.18 -33.08
N PRO A 169 -0.52 -13.11 -33.44
CA PRO A 169 -1.37 -12.96 -34.64
C PRO A 169 -2.41 -11.84 -34.47
N TYR A 170 -2.82 -11.54 -33.23
CA TYR A 170 -3.78 -10.49 -32.89
C TYR A 170 -3.51 -9.94 -31.50
N PHE A 171 -3.52 -8.62 -31.36
CA PHE A 171 -3.37 -7.90 -30.10
C PHE A 171 -4.32 -6.70 -30.06
N ALA A 172 -5.11 -6.58 -28.99
CA ALA A 172 -5.97 -5.43 -28.73
C ALA A 172 -5.43 -4.63 -27.54
N PHE A 173 -5.50 -3.30 -27.63
CA PHE A 173 -4.96 -2.38 -26.62
C PHE A 173 -5.84 -1.14 -26.49
N PRO A 174 -5.86 -0.47 -25.31
CA PRO A 174 -6.46 0.86 -25.15
C PRO A 174 -5.62 1.92 -25.89
N ILE A 175 -6.28 2.93 -26.45
CA ILE A 175 -5.61 4.08 -27.09
C ILE A 175 -5.79 5.38 -26.28
N ASP A 176 -6.51 5.29 -25.17
CA ASP A 176 -6.78 6.34 -24.20
C ASP A 176 -6.95 5.70 -22.81
N ASP A 177 -7.31 6.49 -21.80
CA ASP A 177 -7.45 6.05 -20.40
C ASP A 177 -8.67 5.13 -20.16
N ARG A 178 -9.45 4.82 -21.19
CA ARG A 178 -10.58 3.89 -21.06
C ARG A 178 -10.10 2.46 -20.87
N ARG A 179 -10.77 1.75 -19.98
CA ARG A 179 -10.46 0.35 -19.68
C ARG A 179 -10.92 -0.57 -20.84
N VAL A 180 -10.03 -1.44 -21.28
CA VAL A 180 -10.29 -2.39 -22.37
C VAL A 180 -9.91 -3.79 -21.93
N SER A 181 -10.76 -4.79 -22.23
CA SER A 181 -10.46 -6.19 -21.96
C SER A 181 -9.27 -6.66 -22.80
N GLY A 182 -8.37 -7.43 -22.17
CA GLY A 182 -7.18 -7.98 -22.85
C GLY A 182 -6.25 -8.72 -21.89
N PHE A 183 -5.26 -9.39 -22.43
CA PHE A 183 -4.20 -10.00 -21.65
C PHE A 183 -3.33 -8.92 -21.03
N LEU A 184 -3.01 -9.10 -19.75
CA LEU A 184 -2.04 -8.31 -19.03
C LEU A 184 -0.66 -8.97 -19.15
N ASN A 185 0.34 -8.32 -18.55
CA ASN A 185 1.71 -8.81 -18.57
C ASN A 185 1.80 -10.19 -17.91
N ALA A 186 2.44 -11.11 -18.62
CA ALA A 186 2.77 -12.39 -18.02
C ALA A 186 3.87 -12.20 -16.97
N ALA A 187 3.74 -12.90 -15.84
CA ALA A 187 4.75 -12.99 -14.81
C ALA A 187 5.34 -14.40 -14.77
N TRP A 188 6.61 -14.49 -14.47
CA TRP A 188 7.29 -15.76 -14.20
C TRP A 188 8.35 -15.58 -13.14
N ASP A 189 8.48 -16.58 -12.30
CA ASP A 189 9.57 -16.72 -11.32
C ASP A 189 10.02 -18.18 -11.22
N ASN A 190 11.06 -18.40 -10.42
CA ASN A 190 11.51 -19.73 -10.09
C ASN A 190 11.93 -19.78 -8.62
N THR A 191 11.20 -20.54 -7.83
CA THR A 191 11.42 -20.69 -6.39
C THR A 191 11.52 -22.17 -6.00
N GLU A 192 12.16 -22.46 -4.87
CA GLU A 192 12.21 -23.83 -4.33
C GLU A 192 10.81 -24.37 -3.97
N LYS A 193 9.89 -23.48 -3.57
CA LYS A 193 8.52 -23.87 -3.18
C LYS A 193 7.65 -24.27 -4.37
N ASN A 194 7.73 -23.54 -5.47
CA ASN A 194 6.79 -23.66 -6.59
C ASN A 194 7.44 -24.23 -7.86
N GLY A 195 8.79 -24.28 -7.91
CA GLY A 195 9.52 -24.49 -9.14
C GLY A 195 9.35 -23.34 -10.10
N LEU A 196 9.30 -23.62 -11.40
CA LEU A 196 8.94 -22.63 -12.41
C LEU A 196 7.46 -22.25 -12.24
N ASP A 197 7.21 -20.98 -11.99
CA ASP A 197 5.91 -20.39 -11.76
C ASP A 197 5.57 -19.41 -12.88
N PHE A 198 4.46 -19.64 -13.58
CA PHE A 198 4.08 -18.86 -14.74
C PHE A 198 2.61 -18.46 -14.67
N THR A 199 2.35 -17.16 -14.72
CA THR A 199 1.01 -16.58 -14.64
C THR A 199 0.72 -15.70 -15.86
N VAL A 200 -0.45 -15.87 -16.49
CA VAL A 200 -0.92 -15.04 -17.62
C VAL A 200 -2.26 -14.40 -17.26
N PRO A 201 -2.26 -13.18 -16.72
CA PRO A 201 -3.50 -12.52 -16.34
C PRO A 201 -4.31 -12.06 -17.57
N TYR A 202 -5.63 -12.16 -17.48
CA TYR A 202 -6.57 -11.60 -18.44
C TYR A 202 -7.50 -10.61 -17.72
N TYR A 203 -7.46 -9.36 -18.13
CA TYR A 203 -8.37 -8.32 -17.64
C TYR A 203 -9.67 -8.35 -18.45
N TRP A 204 -10.79 -8.42 -17.74
CA TRP A 204 -12.12 -8.41 -18.31
C TRP A 204 -12.88 -7.15 -17.89
N ASN A 205 -13.01 -6.17 -18.80
CA ASN A 205 -13.84 -5.00 -18.63
C ASN A 205 -15.30 -5.38 -18.90
N ILE A 206 -16.04 -5.73 -17.87
CA ILE A 206 -17.42 -6.22 -17.97
C ILE A 206 -18.37 -5.05 -18.22
N ALA A 207 -18.22 -3.98 -17.41
CA ALA A 207 -19.02 -2.76 -17.46
C ALA A 207 -18.20 -1.57 -16.91
N PRO A 208 -18.67 -0.32 -17.06
CA PRO A 208 -17.96 0.83 -16.50
C PRO A 208 -17.67 0.75 -14.99
N ASN A 209 -18.49 0.01 -14.26
CA ASN A 209 -18.43 -0.14 -12.81
C ASN A 209 -18.19 -1.59 -12.33
N TYR A 210 -17.93 -2.52 -13.26
CA TYR A 210 -17.58 -3.92 -12.97
C TYR A 210 -16.41 -4.35 -13.82
N ASP A 211 -15.42 -4.95 -13.22
CA ASP A 211 -14.34 -5.61 -13.95
C ASP A 211 -13.86 -6.88 -13.22
N ALA A 212 -13.10 -7.69 -13.94
CA ALA A 212 -12.47 -8.87 -13.38
C ALA A 212 -11.06 -9.05 -13.94
N VAL A 213 -10.20 -9.71 -13.16
CA VAL A 213 -8.91 -10.21 -13.60
C VAL A 213 -8.88 -11.71 -13.38
N LEU A 214 -8.70 -12.49 -14.43
CA LEU A 214 -8.51 -13.94 -14.35
C LEU A 214 -7.01 -14.23 -14.44
N ARG A 215 -6.46 -15.01 -13.53
CA ARG A 215 -5.03 -15.32 -13.44
C ARG A 215 -4.80 -16.83 -13.39
N PRO A 216 -4.85 -17.54 -14.52
CA PRO A 216 -4.33 -18.90 -14.55
C PRO A 216 -2.83 -18.89 -14.24
N ARG A 217 -2.40 -19.69 -13.26
CA ARG A 217 -1.05 -19.81 -12.75
C ARG A 217 -0.62 -21.27 -12.79
N TYR A 218 0.48 -21.55 -13.43
CA TYR A 218 1.06 -22.88 -13.49
C TYR A 218 2.37 -22.93 -12.70
N MET A 219 2.43 -23.82 -11.72
CA MET A 219 3.60 -24.08 -10.89
C MET A 219 4.12 -25.48 -11.20
N SER A 220 5.37 -25.61 -11.66
CA SER A 220 5.91 -26.90 -12.10
C SER A 220 5.93 -27.97 -11.00
N GLU A 221 6.13 -27.56 -9.74
CA GLU A 221 6.14 -28.45 -8.59
C GLU A 221 4.74 -28.76 -8.03
N ARG A 222 3.78 -27.85 -8.20
CA ARG A 222 2.46 -27.93 -7.54
C ARG A 222 1.28 -28.16 -8.48
N GLY A 223 1.33 -27.67 -9.72
CA GLY A 223 0.26 -27.84 -10.70
C GLY A 223 -0.43 -26.55 -11.11
N LEU A 224 -1.67 -26.69 -11.62
CA LEU A 224 -2.46 -25.58 -12.15
C LEU A 224 -3.37 -24.97 -11.08
N MET A 225 -3.21 -23.68 -10.87
CA MET A 225 -4.06 -22.83 -10.02
C MET A 225 -4.87 -21.86 -10.88
N LEU A 226 -6.15 -21.75 -10.60
CA LEU A 226 -7.03 -20.74 -11.17
C LEU A 226 -7.25 -19.65 -10.11
N ALA A 227 -6.85 -18.43 -10.41
CA ALA A 227 -7.06 -17.28 -9.56
C ALA A 227 -7.86 -16.22 -10.29
N GLY A 228 -8.57 -15.39 -9.53
CA GLY A 228 -9.30 -14.26 -10.10
C GLY A 228 -9.78 -13.26 -9.07
N ASP A 229 -9.91 -12.00 -9.54
CA ASP A 229 -10.50 -10.91 -8.77
C ASP A 229 -11.67 -10.35 -9.56
N PHE A 230 -12.77 -10.10 -8.89
CA PHE A 230 -13.91 -9.38 -9.41
C PHE A 230 -14.14 -8.13 -8.57
N ARG A 231 -14.13 -6.95 -9.22
CA ARG A 231 -14.32 -5.67 -8.55
C ARG A 231 -15.61 -5.02 -9.00
N TYR A 232 -16.27 -4.37 -8.07
CA TYR A 232 -17.48 -3.61 -8.32
C TYR A 232 -17.45 -2.23 -7.66
N LEU A 233 -18.09 -1.28 -8.32
CA LEU A 233 -18.29 0.08 -7.86
C LEU A 233 -19.73 0.50 -8.12
N THR A 234 -20.43 0.92 -7.07
CA THR A 234 -21.79 1.50 -7.16
C THR A 234 -21.76 2.93 -6.63
N ALA A 235 -22.89 3.61 -6.59
CA ALA A 235 -22.97 4.96 -6.06
C ALA A 235 -22.52 5.05 -4.58
N SER A 236 -22.74 3.99 -3.80
CA SER A 236 -22.47 3.98 -2.36
C SER A 236 -21.49 2.89 -1.92
N SER A 237 -21.13 1.95 -2.80
CA SER A 237 -20.35 0.77 -2.41
C SER A 237 -19.23 0.50 -3.40
N LYS A 238 -18.06 0.13 -2.88
CA LYS A 238 -16.96 -0.46 -3.64
C LYS A 238 -16.53 -1.76 -3.00
N GLY A 239 -16.24 -2.76 -3.80
CA GLY A 239 -15.78 -4.02 -3.24
C GLY A 239 -15.08 -4.91 -4.25
N GLU A 240 -14.49 -5.97 -3.71
CA GLU A 240 -13.68 -6.93 -4.42
C GLU A 240 -13.92 -8.34 -3.88
N PHE A 241 -14.17 -9.27 -4.80
CA PHE A 241 -14.10 -10.70 -4.54
C PHE A 241 -12.81 -11.21 -5.14
N SER A 242 -11.95 -11.84 -4.33
CA SER A 242 -10.73 -12.50 -4.77
C SER A 242 -10.81 -13.98 -4.45
N GLY A 243 -10.33 -14.83 -5.33
CA GLY A 243 -10.28 -16.26 -5.06
C GLY A 243 -9.17 -16.95 -5.84
N GLU A 244 -8.64 -18.01 -5.24
CA GLU A 244 -7.63 -18.88 -5.83
C GLU A 244 -8.02 -20.33 -5.58
N PHE A 245 -7.84 -21.17 -6.57
CA PHE A 245 -8.15 -22.59 -6.49
C PHE A 245 -7.07 -23.41 -7.19
N LEU A 246 -6.29 -24.14 -6.39
CA LEU A 246 -5.32 -25.12 -6.87
C LEU A 246 -6.05 -26.47 -7.04
N ILE A 247 -6.07 -26.95 -8.26
CA ILE A 247 -6.86 -28.14 -8.64
C ILE A 247 -6.35 -29.40 -7.94
N SER A 248 -5.03 -29.53 -7.86
CA SER A 248 -4.34 -30.59 -7.14
C SER A 248 -2.95 -30.11 -6.78
N ASP A 249 -2.55 -30.21 -5.51
CA ASP A 249 -1.19 -29.89 -5.07
C ASP A 249 -0.30 -31.14 -5.26
N ASN A 250 0.60 -31.11 -6.23
CA ASN A 250 1.45 -32.26 -6.56
C ASN A 250 2.67 -32.38 -5.65
N LYS A 251 2.97 -31.33 -4.85
CA LYS A 251 4.15 -31.30 -3.98
C LYS A 251 3.82 -31.87 -2.60
N ALA A 252 4.58 -32.90 -2.20
CA ALA A 252 4.65 -33.31 -0.79
C ALA A 252 5.56 -32.33 -0.04
N THR A 253 5.15 -31.88 1.15
CA THR A 253 6.02 -31.15 2.06
C THR A 253 6.76 -32.13 2.98
N ALA A 254 7.88 -31.70 3.59
CA ALA A 254 8.60 -32.53 4.55
C ALA A 254 7.73 -32.95 5.76
N LEU A 255 6.71 -32.17 6.09
CA LEU A 255 5.70 -32.50 7.11
C LEU A 255 4.74 -33.60 6.66
N ASP A 256 4.58 -33.85 5.37
CA ASP A 256 3.68 -34.86 4.83
C ASP A 256 4.18 -36.29 5.06
N GLU A 257 5.50 -36.49 5.22
CA GLU A 257 6.09 -37.82 5.51
C GLU A 257 5.86 -38.26 6.95
N VAL A 258 5.57 -37.29 7.86
CA VAL A 258 5.43 -37.55 9.31
C VAL A 258 3.99 -37.34 9.79
N SER A 259 3.16 -36.60 9.04
CA SER A 259 1.82 -36.19 9.45
C SER A 259 0.72 -36.85 8.60
N THR A 260 -0.38 -37.21 9.25
CA THR A 260 -1.63 -37.66 8.60
C THR A 260 -2.35 -36.55 7.83
N ASN A 261 -1.83 -35.31 7.82
CA ASN A 261 -2.41 -34.13 7.19
C ASN A 261 -1.71 -33.65 5.91
N SER A 262 -1.14 -34.58 5.13
CA SER A 262 -0.55 -34.29 3.84
C SER A 262 -1.49 -33.47 2.94
N HIS A 263 -0.96 -32.41 2.30
CA HIS A 263 -1.66 -31.60 1.28
C HIS A 263 -1.49 -32.15 -0.14
N LYS A 264 -0.67 -33.17 -0.32
CA LYS A 264 -0.44 -33.81 -1.62
C LYS A 264 -1.74 -34.34 -2.20
N ASP A 265 -1.96 -34.11 -3.49
CA ASP A 265 -3.14 -34.50 -4.26
C ASP A 265 -4.45 -33.90 -3.76
N LYS A 266 -4.42 -32.92 -2.82
CA LYS A 266 -5.60 -32.22 -2.32
C LYS A 266 -5.87 -30.95 -3.14
N GLN A 267 -7.14 -30.60 -3.20
CA GLN A 267 -7.58 -29.29 -3.67
C GLN A 267 -7.33 -28.26 -2.58
N ARG A 268 -6.77 -27.12 -2.98
CA ARG A 268 -6.50 -26.04 -2.04
C ARG A 268 -7.00 -24.71 -2.60
N GLY A 269 -7.42 -23.82 -1.74
CA GLY A 269 -7.91 -22.53 -2.21
C GLY A 269 -8.12 -21.50 -1.12
N ASN A 270 -8.24 -20.27 -1.56
CA ASN A 270 -8.67 -19.16 -0.73
C ASN A 270 -9.83 -18.41 -1.37
N PHE A 271 -10.58 -17.71 -0.54
CA PHE A 271 -11.60 -16.77 -0.96
C PHE A 271 -11.56 -15.55 -0.04
N LYS A 272 -11.66 -14.37 -0.62
CA LYS A 272 -11.67 -13.11 0.09
C LYS A 272 -12.76 -12.20 -0.49
N TRP A 273 -13.55 -11.61 0.41
CA TRP A 273 -14.51 -10.58 0.04
C TRP A 273 -14.29 -9.34 0.88
N ARG A 274 -13.95 -8.25 0.21
CA ARG A 274 -13.88 -6.91 0.80
C ARG A 274 -14.98 -6.05 0.24
N ASN A 275 -15.68 -5.35 1.11
CA ASN A 275 -16.66 -4.36 0.75
C ASN A 275 -16.53 -3.13 1.65
N ASN A 276 -16.69 -1.98 1.05
CA ASN A 276 -16.75 -0.70 1.74
C ASN A 276 -17.93 0.09 1.16
N SER A 277 -18.94 0.32 1.99
CA SER A 277 -20.12 1.08 1.61
C SER A 277 -20.25 2.32 2.48
N ARG A 278 -20.61 3.44 1.86
CA ARG A 278 -20.76 4.72 2.52
C ARG A 278 -22.04 5.40 2.03
N TRP A 279 -22.84 5.82 2.96
CA TRP A 279 -24.05 6.61 2.72
C TRP A 279 -23.97 7.87 3.58
N ALA A 280 -24.37 9.00 3.03
CA ALA A 280 -24.58 10.24 3.75
C ALA A 280 -26.10 10.48 3.78
N PRO A 281 -26.81 10.08 4.85
CA PRO A 281 -28.26 10.23 4.95
C PRO A 281 -28.69 11.70 4.89
N ASP A 282 -27.86 12.60 5.42
CA ASP A 282 -28.05 14.05 5.32
C ASP A 282 -26.70 14.72 5.06
N LEU A 283 -26.57 15.37 3.90
CA LEU A 283 -25.38 16.14 3.51
C LEU A 283 -25.20 17.42 4.35
N MET A 284 -26.24 17.91 5.01
CA MET A 284 -26.18 19.13 5.81
C MET A 284 -25.74 18.90 7.25
N THR A 285 -25.98 17.71 7.81
CA THR A 285 -25.64 17.36 9.21
C THR A 285 -24.30 16.65 9.34
N GLY A 286 -23.63 16.29 8.25
CA GLY A 286 -22.39 15.52 8.28
C GLY A 286 -22.56 14.05 8.69
N ASP A 287 -23.79 13.55 8.81
CA ASP A 287 -24.09 12.19 9.20
C ASP A 287 -23.60 11.18 8.18
N SER A 288 -22.99 10.10 8.61
CA SER A 288 -22.51 9.03 7.74
C SER A 288 -22.91 7.66 8.26
N LEU A 289 -23.35 6.80 7.36
CA LEU A 289 -23.57 5.38 7.59
C LEU A 289 -22.56 4.59 6.76
N ALA A 290 -21.78 3.75 7.42
CA ALA A 290 -20.73 2.93 6.82
C ALA A 290 -21.03 1.45 7.04
N PHE A 291 -20.80 0.63 6.02
CA PHE A 291 -20.85 -0.82 6.11
C PHE A 291 -19.61 -1.42 5.49
N ASP A 292 -18.79 -2.06 6.32
CA ASP A 292 -17.52 -2.65 5.95
C ASP A 292 -17.55 -4.17 6.13
N ILE A 293 -17.05 -4.88 5.15
CA ILE A 293 -16.89 -6.34 5.17
C ILE A 293 -15.44 -6.66 4.79
N ASP A 294 -14.81 -7.55 5.55
CA ASP A 294 -13.56 -8.25 5.16
C ASP A 294 -13.71 -9.72 5.60
N LEU A 295 -14.17 -10.56 4.67
CA LEU A 295 -14.32 -11.99 4.90
C LEU A 295 -13.21 -12.75 4.21
N ASN A 296 -12.56 -13.63 4.93
CA ASN A 296 -11.41 -14.40 4.48
C ASN A 296 -11.63 -15.88 4.77
N TYR A 297 -11.43 -16.71 3.77
CA TYR A 297 -11.48 -18.17 3.87
C TYR A 297 -10.21 -18.79 3.31
N LEU A 298 -9.68 -19.78 3.98
CA LEU A 298 -8.55 -20.63 3.50
C LEU A 298 -8.93 -22.09 3.62
N SER A 299 -8.47 -22.90 2.70
CA SER A 299 -8.64 -24.36 2.77
C SER A 299 -7.89 -24.98 3.95
N ASP A 300 -6.71 -24.46 4.24
CA ASP A 300 -5.77 -24.95 5.26
C ASP A 300 -4.93 -23.81 5.85
N ASP A 301 -4.25 -24.06 6.95
CA ASP A 301 -3.47 -23.05 7.68
C ASP A 301 -2.11 -22.79 7.04
N ASP A 302 -1.59 -23.73 6.24
CA ASP A 302 -0.32 -23.60 5.52
C ASP A 302 -0.43 -22.92 4.16
N TYR A 303 -1.65 -22.59 3.73
CA TYR A 303 -1.94 -22.06 2.40
C TYR A 303 -1.03 -20.89 2.01
N TYR A 304 -0.94 -19.88 2.86
CA TYR A 304 -0.12 -18.69 2.57
C TYR A 304 1.38 -18.98 2.65
N ASN A 305 1.80 -19.81 3.58
CA ASN A 305 3.22 -20.17 3.73
C ASN A 305 3.75 -20.92 2.52
N GLU A 306 2.90 -21.72 1.87
CA GLU A 306 3.30 -22.59 0.78
C GLU A 306 2.99 -22.03 -0.61
N LEU A 307 1.85 -21.36 -0.77
CA LEU A 307 1.31 -20.96 -2.08
C LEU A 307 1.35 -19.44 -2.34
N ALA A 308 1.57 -18.61 -1.29
CA ALA A 308 1.69 -17.18 -1.48
C ALA A 308 2.84 -16.86 -2.43
N ASN A 309 2.68 -15.80 -3.19
CA ASN A 309 3.73 -15.29 -4.05
C ASN A 309 4.93 -14.88 -3.18
N SER A 310 6.14 -15.25 -3.59
CA SER A 310 7.38 -15.04 -2.83
C SER A 310 7.68 -13.58 -2.48
N PHE A 311 6.98 -12.61 -3.09
CA PHE A 311 7.06 -11.19 -2.71
C PHE A 311 6.25 -10.82 -1.48
N THR A 312 5.19 -11.55 -1.16
CA THR A 312 4.33 -11.34 0.00
C THR A 312 4.47 -12.51 0.95
N VAL A 313 5.54 -12.54 1.74
CA VAL A 313 5.57 -13.42 2.91
C VAL A 313 4.57 -12.87 3.91
N THR A 314 3.44 -13.51 4.04
CA THR A 314 2.45 -13.17 5.05
C THR A 314 3.00 -13.64 6.39
N GLN A 315 3.64 -12.75 7.12
CA GLN A 315 4.10 -13.00 8.51
C GLN A 315 2.94 -12.92 9.51
N SER A 316 1.70 -12.92 9.03
CA SER A 316 0.53 -12.86 9.88
C SER A 316 0.27 -14.24 10.51
N THR A 317 0.33 -14.30 11.83
CA THR A 317 -0.04 -15.51 12.59
C THR A 317 -1.55 -15.70 12.69
N GLN A 318 -2.33 -14.66 12.37
CA GLN A 318 -3.78 -14.65 12.49
C GLN A 318 -4.43 -13.90 11.32
N MET A 319 -5.57 -14.37 10.88
CA MET A 319 -6.39 -13.76 9.84
C MET A 319 -7.75 -13.38 10.40
N GLU A 320 -8.04 -12.08 10.38
CA GLU A 320 -9.32 -11.53 10.79
C GLU A 320 -10.36 -11.65 9.68
N SER A 321 -11.60 -11.97 10.05
CA SER A 321 -12.80 -11.82 9.22
C SER A 321 -13.83 -11.03 9.99
N PHE A 322 -14.40 -9.99 9.39
CA PHE A 322 -15.42 -9.18 10.06
C PHE A 322 -16.47 -8.60 9.12
N SER A 323 -17.61 -8.24 9.73
CA SER A 323 -18.62 -7.37 9.14
C SER A 323 -18.97 -6.31 10.17
N GLN A 324 -18.96 -5.04 9.77
CA GLN A 324 -19.18 -3.89 10.64
C GLN A 324 -20.15 -2.90 10.02
N LEU A 325 -21.17 -2.49 10.79
CA LEU A 325 -22.04 -1.36 10.48
C LEU A 325 -21.71 -0.22 11.44
N GLN A 326 -21.52 0.99 10.93
CA GLN A 326 -21.16 2.16 11.70
C GLN A 326 -22.02 3.35 11.31
N TYR A 327 -22.64 3.99 12.29
CA TYR A 327 -23.30 5.28 12.14
C TYR A 327 -22.53 6.33 12.92
N LYS A 328 -22.17 7.42 12.26
CA LYS A 328 -21.37 8.51 12.83
C LYS A 328 -22.04 9.84 12.55
N THR A 329 -22.15 10.66 13.60
CA THR A 329 -22.46 12.10 13.54
C THR A 329 -21.28 12.88 14.13
N ASP A 330 -21.38 14.19 14.25
CA ASP A 330 -20.36 15.00 14.91
C ASP A 330 -20.18 14.63 16.40
N GLU A 331 -21.26 14.22 17.08
CA GLU A 331 -21.28 13.93 18.52
C GLU A 331 -21.35 12.44 18.86
N LEU A 332 -21.81 11.58 17.94
CA LEU A 332 -22.14 10.19 18.20
C LEU A 332 -21.40 9.24 17.23
N LEU A 333 -20.86 8.18 17.78
CA LEU A 333 -20.37 7.01 17.04
C LEU A 333 -21.08 5.76 17.57
N LEU A 334 -21.93 5.16 16.75
CA LEU A 334 -22.53 3.86 17.02
C LEU A 334 -21.97 2.84 16.04
N SER A 335 -21.40 1.75 16.51
CA SER A 335 -20.92 0.67 15.65
C SER A 335 -21.34 -0.70 16.16
N GLY A 336 -21.68 -1.59 15.22
CA GLY A 336 -21.92 -3.00 15.48
C GLY A 336 -21.00 -3.84 14.61
N LYS A 337 -20.18 -4.72 15.22
CA LYS A 337 -19.20 -5.56 14.54
C LYS A 337 -19.37 -7.02 14.95
N VAL A 338 -19.33 -7.92 13.97
CA VAL A 338 -19.11 -9.35 14.18
C VAL A 338 -17.73 -9.69 13.65
N GLN A 339 -16.94 -10.46 14.41
CA GLN A 339 -15.52 -10.65 14.13
C GLN A 339 -15.09 -12.07 14.51
N HIS A 340 -14.39 -12.72 13.60
CA HIS A 340 -13.80 -14.05 13.80
C HIS A 340 -12.32 -14.02 13.40
N PHE A 341 -11.50 -14.80 14.11
CA PHE A 341 -10.08 -14.97 13.80
C PHE A 341 -9.77 -16.42 13.43
N ARG A 342 -8.98 -16.57 12.38
CA ARG A 342 -8.34 -17.84 12.04
C ARG A 342 -6.85 -17.77 12.37
N THR A 343 -6.35 -18.71 13.14
CA THR A 343 -4.93 -18.85 13.48
C THR A 343 -4.20 -19.61 12.37
N LEU A 344 -3.05 -19.13 11.94
CA LEU A 344 -2.27 -19.67 10.81
C LEU A 344 -0.95 -20.32 11.25
N ASP A 345 -0.56 -20.16 12.50
CA ASP A 345 0.73 -20.63 13.06
C ASP A 345 0.62 -21.96 13.81
N HIS A 346 -0.47 -22.72 13.63
CA HIS A 346 -0.79 -23.94 14.37
C HIS A 346 -0.80 -23.78 15.90
N SER A 347 -0.85 -22.53 16.39
CA SER A 347 -0.95 -22.23 17.80
C SER A 347 -2.34 -22.61 18.34
N ASP A 348 -2.37 -23.19 19.55
CA ASP A 348 -3.63 -23.45 20.25
C ASP A 348 -4.22 -22.18 20.88
N ASP A 349 -3.42 -21.12 21.01
CA ASP A 349 -3.86 -19.82 21.54
C ASP A 349 -4.66 -19.03 20.50
N LYS A 350 -5.91 -19.44 20.34
CA LYS A 350 -6.84 -18.79 19.41
C LYS A 350 -7.46 -17.57 20.07
N PRO A 351 -7.50 -16.41 19.40
CA PRO A 351 -8.23 -15.23 19.87
C PRO A 351 -9.73 -15.52 20.02
N TYR A 352 -10.38 -14.79 20.92
CA TYR A 352 -11.81 -14.84 21.04
C TYR A 352 -12.51 -14.28 19.79
N THR A 353 -13.56 -14.99 19.37
CA THR A 353 -14.54 -14.48 18.42
C THR A 353 -15.45 -13.49 19.14
N ARG A 354 -15.84 -12.38 18.51
CA ARG A 354 -16.71 -11.36 19.07
C ARG A 354 -18.04 -11.32 18.32
N LEU A 355 -19.18 -11.68 19.00
CA LEU A 355 -20.47 -11.96 18.36
C LEU A 355 -21.68 -11.47 19.19
N PRO A 356 -22.10 -10.21 19.13
CA PRO A 356 -21.48 -9.05 18.48
C PRO A 356 -20.54 -8.27 19.40
N LYS A 357 -19.81 -7.31 18.83
CA LYS A 357 -19.28 -6.16 19.53
C LYS A 357 -20.07 -4.91 19.12
N ILE A 358 -20.58 -4.18 20.11
CA ILE A 358 -21.34 -2.94 19.90
C ILE A 358 -20.62 -1.82 20.65
N ASP A 359 -20.19 -0.78 19.94
CA ASP A 359 -19.62 0.43 20.54
C ASP A 359 -20.64 1.56 20.42
N PHE A 360 -20.84 2.28 21.51
CA PHE A 360 -21.68 3.46 21.60
C PHE A 360 -20.89 4.59 22.28
N ASN A 361 -20.33 5.49 21.48
CA ASN A 361 -19.48 6.55 21.95
C ASN A 361 -20.11 7.90 21.68
N VAL A 362 -20.12 8.76 22.69
CA VAL A 362 -20.61 10.14 22.62
C VAL A 362 -19.46 11.07 22.97
N ASN A 363 -19.35 12.17 22.25
CA ASN A 363 -18.39 13.22 22.52
C ASN A 363 -19.03 14.57 22.19
N LYS A 364 -19.21 15.42 23.20
CA LYS A 364 -19.86 16.73 23.06
C LYS A 364 -19.11 17.78 23.86
N THR A 365 -18.75 18.87 23.19
CA THR A 365 -18.25 20.06 23.85
C THR A 365 -19.42 21.00 24.18
N LEU A 366 -19.52 21.38 25.43
CA LEU A 366 -20.47 22.39 25.93
C LEU A 366 -19.70 23.70 26.11
N ASP A 367 -19.99 24.70 25.27
CA ASP A 367 -19.36 25.99 25.32
C ASP A 367 -20.13 26.95 26.25
N PHE A 368 -19.43 27.51 27.21
CA PHE A 368 -19.88 28.55 28.10
C PHE A 368 -19.08 29.82 27.79
N GLU A 369 -19.56 30.97 28.22
CA GLU A 369 -18.90 32.27 27.94
C GLU A 369 -17.44 32.33 28.37
N SER A 370 -17.05 31.59 29.43
CA SER A 370 -15.71 31.69 30.02
C SER A 370 -14.88 30.39 29.91
N PHE A 371 -15.49 29.28 29.55
CA PHE A 371 -14.81 27.97 29.44
C PHE A 371 -15.63 27.01 28.56
N SER A 372 -15.00 25.97 28.07
CA SER A 372 -15.65 24.83 27.42
C SER A 372 -15.52 23.59 28.28
N LEU A 373 -16.56 22.76 28.32
CA LEU A 373 -16.58 21.49 29.03
C LEU A 373 -16.80 20.36 28.06
N ASP A 374 -15.85 19.43 27.97
CA ASP A 374 -15.99 18.24 27.16
C ASP A 374 -16.66 17.13 27.97
N VAL A 375 -17.75 16.63 27.44
CA VAL A 375 -18.53 15.49 27.97
C VAL A 375 -18.35 14.34 27.01
N ALA A 376 -17.78 13.21 27.46
CA ALA A 376 -17.63 12.05 26.62
C ALA A 376 -18.10 10.78 27.34
N ALA A 377 -18.52 9.79 26.56
CA ALA A 377 -18.81 8.47 27.08
C ALA A 377 -18.32 7.42 26.05
N GLU A 378 -17.45 6.53 26.50
CA GLU A 378 -16.93 5.39 25.75
C GLU A 378 -17.60 4.13 26.30
N ASN A 379 -18.52 3.54 25.52
CA ASN A 379 -19.30 2.40 25.97
C ASN A 379 -19.20 1.25 24.99
N GLU A 380 -19.12 0.04 25.53
CA GLU A 380 -18.97 -1.19 24.75
C GLU A 380 -19.86 -2.29 25.33
N PHE A 381 -20.48 -3.07 24.44
CA PHE A 381 -21.04 -4.39 24.72
C PHE A 381 -20.35 -5.42 23.82
N VAL A 382 -19.86 -6.53 24.39
CA VAL A 382 -19.24 -7.61 23.60
C VAL A 382 -19.68 -8.96 24.13
N TYR A 383 -20.02 -9.87 23.23
CA TYR A 383 -20.12 -11.31 23.53
C TYR A 383 -18.86 -12.01 23.00
N PHE A 384 -18.17 -12.74 23.86
CA PHE A 384 -16.95 -13.49 23.56
C PHE A 384 -17.23 -14.98 23.48
N ASP A 385 -16.83 -15.58 22.35
CA ASP A 385 -16.95 -17.01 22.09
C ASP A 385 -15.60 -17.62 21.71
N LYS A 386 -15.33 -18.81 22.27
CA LYS A 386 -14.14 -19.59 22.03
C LYS A 386 -14.42 -21.06 22.28
N ASN A 387 -13.86 -21.96 21.46
CA ASN A 387 -14.07 -23.41 21.62
C ASN A 387 -13.49 -23.98 22.93
N SER A 388 -12.50 -23.32 23.51
CA SER A 388 -11.86 -23.69 24.77
C SER A 388 -11.61 -22.42 25.61
N GLY A 389 -11.99 -22.44 26.89
CA GLY A 389 -11.87 -21.30 27.78
C GLY A 389 -13.22 -20.73 28.20
N ASP A 390 -13.18 -19.65 28.95
CA ASP A 390 -14.38 -18.95 29.46
C ASP A 390 -15.09 -18.23 28.31
N THR A 391 -16.41 -18.31 28.23
CA THR A 391 -17.23 -17.56 27.27
C THR A 391 -18.26 -16.68 28.00
N GLY A 392 -18.74 -15.62 27.37
CA GLY A 392 -19.74 -14.75 27.98
C GLY A 392 -19.77 -13.34 27.46
N SER A 393 -20.57 -12.51 28.11
CA SER A 393 -20.78 -11.11 27.74
C SER A 393 -20.04 -10.15 28.65
N ARG A 394 -19.63 -9.02 28.10
CA ARG A 394 -19.06 -7.88 28.82
C ARG A 394 -19.78 -6.59 28.41
N ILE A 395 -20.16 -5.77 29.41
CA ILE A 395 -20.53 -4.38 29.22
C ILE A 395 -19.46 -3.52 29.90
N ASN A 396 -19.00 -2.49 29.20
CA ASN A 396 -18.11 -1.47 29.74
C ASN A 396 -18.72 -0.09 29.49
N LEU A 397 -18.84 0.73 30.53
CA LEU A 397 -19.36 2.09 30.49
C LEU A 397 -18.31 3.02 31.06
N LYS A 398 -17.93 4.06 30.32
CA LYS A 398 -16.90 5.03 30.76
C LYS A 398 -17.30 6.46 30.43
N PRO A 399 -18.24 7.06 31.17
CA PRO A 399 -18.48 8.49 31.08
C PRO A 399 -17.29 9.31 31.63
N SER A 400 -17.02 10.46 31.02
CA SER A 400 -15.94 11.36 31.39
C SER A 400 -16.33 12.83 31.22
N LEU A 401 -15.74 13.67 32.05
CA LEU A 401 -15.81 15.13 31.98
C LEU A 401 -14.39 15.67 31.95
N SER A 402 -14.06 16.54 31.01
CA SER A 402 -12.78 17.24 30.95
C SER A 402 -12.96 18.74 30.71
N LEU A 403 -12.11 19.52 31.34
CA LEU A 403 -12.14 20.97 31.31
C LEU A 403 -10.83 21.50 30.71
N PRO A 404 -10.72 21.69 29.40
CA PRO A 404 -9.54 22.28 28.80
C PRO A 404 -9.44 23.76 29.15
N LEU A 405 -8.35 24.14 29.81
CA LEU A 405 -8.02 25.49 30.23
C LEU A 405 -6.75 25.95 29.53
N GLN A 406 -6.77 27.17 29.00
CA GLN A 406 -5.59 27.80 28.41
C GLN A 406 -5.34 29.13 29.09
N ILE A 407 -4.20 29.27 29.78
CA ILE A 407 -3.83 30.45 30.53
C ILE A 407 -2.39 30.82 30.17
N ALA A 408 -2.19 31.93 29.47
CA ALA A 408 -0.87 32.48 29.12
C ALA A 408 0.15 31.42 28.61
N GLY A 409 -0.22 30.57 27.67
CA GLY A 409 0.63 29.52 27.09
C GLY A 409 0.66 28.21 27.89
N LEU A 410 0.07 28.17 29.09
CA LEU A 410 -0.14 26.96 29.85
C LEU A 410 -1.46 26.32 29.47
N ASN A 411 -1.41 25.08 28.98
CA ASN A 411 -2.58 24.27 28.70
C ASN A 411 -2.75 23.26 29.83
N MET A 412 -3.92 23.26 30.46
CA MET A 412 -4.26 22.37 31.58
C MET A 412 -5.58 21.69 31.29
N THR A 413 -5.64 20.37 31.43
CA THR A 413 -6.87 19.60 31.20
C THR A 413 -7.10 18.65 32.37
N PRO A 414 -7.77 19.08 33.45
CA PRO A 414 -8.31 18.17 34.42
C PRO A 414 -9.41 17.33 33.81
N LYS A 415 -9.40 16.03 34.11
CA LYS A 415 -10.39 15.06 33.66
C LYS A 415 -10.80 14.12 34.76
N VAL A 416 -12.09 13.86 34.86
CA VAL A 416 -12.68 12.86 35.75
C VAL A 416 -13.52 11.92 34.91
N SER A 417 -13.34 10.62 35.11
CA SER A 417 -14.17 9.59 34.53
C SER A 417 -14.47 8.48 35.54
N VAL A 418 -15.54 7.73 35.27
CA VAL A 418 -15.89 6.53 36.02
C VAL A 418 -15.99 5.39 35.02
N GLN A 419 -15.27 4.30 35.28
CA GLN A 419 -15.37 3.11 34.46
C GLN A 419 -16.10 2.00 35.21
N HIS A 420 -17.24 1.59 34.66
CA HIS A 420 -18.03 0.45 35.14
C HIS A 420 -17.93 -0.68 34.13
N THR A 421 -17.54 -1.88 34.59
CA THR A 421 -17.44 -3.07 33.73
C THR A 421 -18.18 -4.21 34.40
N GLN A 422 -19.11 -4.84 33.67
CA GLN A 422 -19.93 -5.97 34.15
C GLN A 422 -19.70 -7.17 33.20
N TYR A 423 -19.53 -8.36 33.77
CA TYR A 423 -19.38 -9.63 33.06
C TYR A 423 -20.48 -10.61 33.45
N TRP A 424 -20.95 -11.36 32.45
CA TRP A 424 -21.80 -12.53 32.61
C TRP A 424 -21.16 -13.70 31.84
N LEU A 425 -20.75 -14.73 32.58
CA LEU A 425 -20.09 -15.90 32.02
C LEU A 425 -21.08 -17.03 31.81
N GLU A 426 -21.04 -17.70 30.67
CA GLU A 426 -21.90 -18.83 30.34
C GLU A 426 -21.19 -20.17 30.56
N ASN A 427 -19.93 -20.29 30.12
CA ASN A 427 -19.10 -21.45 30.33
C ASN A 427 -17.85 -21.03 31.09
N THR A 428 -17.58 -21.67 32.22
CA THR A 428 -16.40 -21.42 33.03
C THR A 428 -15.60 -22.71 33.17
N THR A 429 -14.34 -22.67 32.80
CA THR A 429 -13.45 -23.84 32.85
C THR A 429 -12.86 -24.08 34.24
N SER A 430 -12.75 -23.04 35.06
CA SER A 430 -12.09 -23.13 36.37
C SER A 430 -12.77 -22.36 37.53
N ASN A 431 -13.81 -21.58 37.26
CA ASN A 431 -14.45 -20.75 38.26
C ASN A 431 -15.94 -21.08 38.43
N THR A 432 -16.43 -21.08 39.70
CA THR A 432 -17.85 -21.19 40.03
C THR A 432 -18.58 -19.85 39.92
N THR A 433 -17.86 -18.74 39.82
CA THR A 433 -18.41 -17.40 39.72
C THR A 433 -18.75 -17.08 38.28
N THR A 434 -20.00 -16.75 38.03
CA THR A 434 -20.54 -16.45 36.69
C THR A 434 -20.73 -14.95 36.44
N GLU A 435 -20.62 -14.13 37.47
CA GLU A 435 -20.81 -12.68 37.36
C GLU A 435 -19.65 -11.93 38.06
N TYR A 436 -19.15 -10.93 37.39
CA TYR A 436 -18.13 -10.02 37.94
C TYR A 436 -18.52 -8.59 37.62
N SER A 437 -18.28 -7.67 38.56
CA SER A 437 -18.49 -6.24 38.32
C SER A 437 -17.32 -5.44 38.91
N ARG A 438 -17.03 -4.33 38.31
CA ARG A 438 -16.01 -3.40 38.76
C ARG A 438 -16.44 -1.98 38.43
N THR A 439 -16.29 -1.07 39.41
CA THR A 439 -16.56 0.37 39.22
C THR A 439 -15.45 1.19 39.82
N LEU A 440 -14.63 1.86 38.98
CA LEU A 440 -13.48 2.60 39.40
C LEU A 440 -13.53 4.03 38.88
N PRO A 441 -13.24 5.04 39.75
CA PRO A 441 -13.01 6.41 39.31
C PRO A 441 -11.60 6.53 38.72
N ILE A 442 -11.47 7.38 37.72
CA ILE A 442 -10.22 7.76 37.07
C ILE A 442 -10.12 9.28 37.12
N VAL A 443 -9.07 9.79 37.76
CA VAL A 443 -8.81 11.23 37.82
C VAL A 443 -7.47 11.50 37.18
N SER A 444 -7.44 12.45 36.28
CA SER A 444 -6.20 12.86 35.64
C SER A 444 -6.10 14.37 35.49
N MET A 445 -4.89 14.85 35.40
CA MET A 445 -4.55 16.24 35.14
C MET A 445 -3.38 16.29 34.16
N ASP A 446 -3.66 16.74 32.94
CA ASP A 446 -2.63 16.96 31.93
C ASP A 446 -2.26 18.45 31.88
N THR A 447 -0.99 18.73 32.00
CA THR A 447 -0.46 20.10 32.02
C THR A 447 0.69 20.20 31.04
N ARG A 448 0.59 21.11 30.09
CA ARG A 448 1.60 21.33 29.04
C ARG A 448 1.87 22.81 28.88
N PHE A 449 3.14 23.14 28.79
CA PHE A 449 3.60 24.49 28.52
C PHE A 449 4.45 24.50 27.26
N VAL A 450 4.27 25.50 26.39
CA VAL A 450 5.04 25.65 25.14
C VAL A 450 5.83 26.94 25.23
N LEU A 451 7.13 26.82 25.10
CA LEU A 451 8.09 27.94 25.04
C LEU A 451 8.79 27.83 23.68
N ASP A 452 8.72 28.85 22.89
CA ASP A 452 9.44 28.94 21.64
C ASP A 452 10.24 30.23 21.52
N LYS A 453 11.34 30.15 20.78
CA LYS A 453 12.21 31.28 20.48
C LYS A 453 12.83 31.13 19.10
N GLU A 454 12.76 32.20 18.36
CA GLU A 454 13.44 32.33 17.07
C GLU A 454 14.85 32.92 17.29
N TYR A 455 15.79 32.40 16.50
CA TYR A 455 17.18 32.84 16.45
C TYR A 455 17.51 33.12 14.99
N GLU A 456 17.98 34.33 14.72
CA GLU A 456 18.44 34.74 13.40
C GLU A 456 19.95 34.51 13.27
N ASP A 457 20.38 34.03 12.10
CA ASP A 457 21.78 33.88 11.69
C ASP A 457 22.69 33.15 12.71
N VAL A 458 22.21 32.02 13.23
CA VAL A 458 23.06 31.11 14.04
C VAL A 458 23.77 30.15 13.12
N LEU A 459 25.08 30.33 12.91
CA LEU A 459 25.90 29.56 11.98
C LEU A 459 25.38 29.59 10.54
N GLY A 460 24.80 30.69 10.12
CA GLY A 460 24.20 30.87 8.78
C GLY A 460 22.81 30.26 8.63
N LEU A 461 22.11 29.92 9.73
CA LEU A 461 20.78 29.34 9.74
C LEU A 461 19.83 30.19 10.57
N ASN A 462 18.59 30.34 10.11
CA ASN A 462 17.50 30.86 10.89
C ASN A 462 16.80 29.70 11.62
N LEU A 463 16.79 29.74 12.95
CA LEU A 463 16.38 28.61 13.77
C LEU A 463 15.20 28.97 14.66
N MET A 464 14.25 28.05 14.82
CA MET A 464 13.22 28.07 15.83
C MET A 464 13.51 26.96 16.85
N HIS A 465 13.64 27.32 18.11
CA HIS A 465 13.80 26.38 19.22
C HIS A 465 12.54 26.38 20.07
N ALA A 466 11.88 25.24 20.17
CA ALA A 466 10.72 25.04 21.03
C ALA A 466 11.04 24.06 22.15
N ILE A 467 10.57 24.37 23.37
CA ILE A 467 10.68 23.51 24.56
C ILE A 467 9.27 23.31 25.11
N GLU A 468 8.88 22.05 25.27
CA GLU A 468 7.54 21.66 25.70
C GLU A 468 7.63 20.75 26.94
N PRO A 469 7.71 21.29 28.17
CA PRO A 469 7.53 20.49 29.36
C PRO A 469 6.06 20.06 29.49
N ARG A 470 5.85 18.81 29.90
CA ARG A 470 4.54 18.22 30.15
C ARG A 470 4.56 17.45 31.46
N ALA A 471 3.54 17.65 32.28
CA ALA A 471 3.30 16.91 33.51
C ALA A 471 1.90 16.28 33.45
N TYR A 472 1.80 14.99 33.71
CA TYR A 472 0.54 14.26 33.71
C TYR A 472 0.40 13.51 35.04
N TYR A 473 -0.59 13.88 35.82
CA TYR A 473 -0.97 13.15 37.02
C TYR A 473 -2.12 12.20 36.73
N LEU A 474 -2.05 10.99 37.27
CA LEU A 474 -3.09 9.97 37.13
C LEU A 474 -3.33 9.28 38.46
N TYR A 475 -4.61 9.17 38.82
CA TYR A 475 -5.07 8.43 39.99
C TYR A 475 -6.19 7.47 39.62
N ILE A 476 -5.99 6.17 39.91
CA ILE A 476 -6.97 5.08 39.78
C ILE A 476 -6.79 4.24 41.05
N PRO A 477 -7.86 4.05 41.88
CA PRO A 477 -7.73 3.24 43.09
C PRO A 477 -7.42 1.79 42.78
N GLU A 478 -6.80 1.11 43.73
CA GLU A 478 -6.53 -0.30 43.69
C GLU A 478 -7.81 -1.09 43.93
N GLU A 479 -8.06 -2.11 43.10
CA GLU A 479 -9.14 -3.08 43.25
C GLU A 479 -8.67 -4.45 42.70
N VAL A 480 -8.99 -5.50 43.44
CA VAL A 480 -8.69 -6.88 43.01
C VAL A 480 -9.58 -7.24 41.82
N GLN A 481 -8.96 -7.63 40.72
CA GLN A 481 -9.62 -7.90 39.45
C GLN A 481 -9.41 -9.39 39.08
N SER A 482 -10.37 -10.23 39.47
CA SER A 482 -10.33 -11.69 39.27
C SER A 482 -11.16 -12.18 38.06
N ASN A 483 -11.77 -11.25 37.32
CA ASN A 483 -12.51 -11.58 36.11
C ASN A 483 -11.59 -12.15 35.00
N PRO A 484 -12.13 -12.99 34.09
CA PRO A 484 -11.37 -13.56 32.98
C PRO A 484 -10.70 -12.47 32.10
N ILE A 485 -9.72 -12.91 31.32
CA ILE A 485 -9.09 -12.10 30.27
C ILE A 485 -9.62 -12.56 28.92
N PHE A 486 -10.34 -11.71 28.23
CA PHE A 486 -10.87 -11.95 26.90
C PHE A 486 -9.98 -11.32 25.80
N ASP A 487 -9.70 -10.03 25.93
CA ASP A 487 -9.00 -9.28 24.90
C ASP A 487 -7.99 -8.25 25.46
N THR A 488 -7.57 -8.44 26.69
CA THR A 488 -6.64 -7.54 27.36
C THR A 488 -5.22 -8.10 27.37
N SER A 489 -4.28 -7.25 27.01
CA SER A 489 -2.84 -7.51 27.07
C SER A 489 -2.12 -6.34 27.72
N LEU A 490 -0.91 -6.60 28.24
CA LEU A 490 -0.04 -5.50 28.68
C LEU A 490 0.51 -4.78 27.44
N SER A 491 0.33 -3.46 27.39
CA SER A 491 0.88 -2.66 26.29
C SER A 491 2.39 -2.63 26.35
N ASP A 492 3.05 -2.73 25.19
CA ASP A 492 4.47 -2.45 25.10
C ASP A 492 4.75 -1.00 25.51
N PHE A 493 5.58 -0.82 26.53
CA PHE A 493 5.91 0.50 27.03
C PHE A 493 6.67 1.30 25.97
N ASN A 494 6.16 2.49 25.62
CA ASN A 494 6.73 3.43 24.64
C ASN A 494 6.34 4.87 25.00
N SER A 495 6.80 5.86 24.24
CA SER A 495 6.48 7.28 24.50
C SER A 495 4.97 7.57 24.54
N GLY A 496 4.19 6.89 23.70
CA GLY A 496 2.74 7.00 23.71
C GLY A 496 2.07 6.45 24.98
N GLN A 497 2.75 5.57 25.72
CA GLN A 497 2.24 5.00 26.97
C GLN A 497 2.50 5.90 28.20
N LEU A 498 3.42 6.85 28.10
CA LEU A 498 3.75 7.76 29.22
C LEU A 498 2.54 8.54 29.76
N PHE A 499 1.62 8.91 28.87
CA PHE A 499 0.50 9.80 29.18
C PHE A 499 -0.86 9.10 29.02
N ARG A 500 -0.91 7.75 29.04
CA ARG A 500 -2.17 6.98 28.95
C ARG A 500 -2.77 6.71 30.33
N GLU A 501 -4.10 6.65 30.37
CA GLU A 501 -4.86 6.32 31.57
C GLU A 501 -4.68 4.85 32.01
N ASN A 502 -4.60 3.91 31.05
CA ASN A 502 -4.47 2.49 31.33
C ASN A 502 -3.19 1.91 30.70
N ARG A 503 -2.40 1.18 31.48
CA ARG A 503 -1.21 0.47 30.98
C ARG A 503 -1.53 -0.79 30.20
N PHE A 504 -2.79 -1.28 30.28
CA PHE A 504 -3.27 -2.41 29.51
C PHE A 504 -3.99 -1.94 28.23
N ASN A 505 -3.94 -2.76 27.19
CA ASN A 505 -4.86 -2.71 26.05
C ASN A 505 -6.12 -3.50 26.44
N GLY A 506 -7.28 -3.08 25.93
CA GLY A 506 -8.55 -3.67 26.31
C GLY A 506 -9.06 -3.17 27.67
N VAL A 507 -10.17 -3.73 28.14
CA VAL A 507 -10.88 -3.25 29.35
C VAL A 507 -11.01 -4.28 30.46
N ASP A 508 -10.52 -5.54 30.26
CA ASP A 508 -10.59 -6.57 31.30
C ASP A 508 -9.73 -6.23 32.52
N ARG A 509 -8.68 -5.48 32.30
CA ARG A 509 -7.86 -4.93 33.40
C ARG A 509 -7.78 -3.41 33.29
N LEU A 510 -8.09 -2.72 34.38
CA LEU A 510 -7.81 -1.33 34.56
C LEU A 510 -6.65 -1.21 35.57
N GLY A 511 -5.52 -0.75 35.13
CA GLY A 511 -4.31 -0.65 35.96
C GLY A 511 -4.49 0.37 37.07
N ASP A 512 -4.29 -0.05 38.32
CA ASP A 512 -4.20 0.84 39.44
C ASP A 512 -3.07 1.87 39.23
N ALA A 513 -3.31 3.12 39.58
CA ALA A 513 -2.36 4.21 39.36
C ALA A 513 -2.46 5.25 40.47
N ASN A 514 -1.32 5.67 40.94
CA ASN A 514 -1.09 6.91 41.64
C ASN A 514 0.29 7.37 41.22
N GLN A 515 0.33 8.23 40.19
CA GLN A 515 1.58 8.50 39.49
C GLN A 515 1.61 9.90 38.91
N VAL A 516 2.82 10.40 38.72
CA VAL A 516 3.09 11.57 37.88
C VAL A 516 4.05 11.20 36.76
N THR A 517 3.69 11.58 35.57
CA THR A 517 4.57 11.49 34.40
C THR A 517 5.15 12.86 34.12
N LEU A 518 6.47 12.91 33.97
CA LEU A 518 7.17 14.11 33.52
C LEU A 518 7.74 13.84 32.13
N GLY A 519 7.50 14.74 31.22
CA GLY A 519 8.04 14.71 29.86
C GLY A 519 8.59 16.05 29.44
N LEU A 520 9.64 16.02 28.66
CA LEU A 520 10.24 17.19 28.04
C LEU A 520 10.46 16.90 26.56
N THR A 521 9.84 17.70 25.71
CA THR A 521 10.15 17.69 24.27
C THR A 521 10.88 18.98 23.93
N THR A 522 12.02 18.86 23.26
CA THR A 522 12.72 20.00 22.68
C THR A 522 12.85 19.79 21.17
N ARG A 523 12.60 20.84 20.41
CA ARG A 523 12.60 20.83 18.94
C ARG A 523 13.40 22.00 18.42
N LEU A 524 14.35 21.72 17.55
CA LEU A 524 15.12 22.69 16.81
C LEU A 524 14.79 22.56 15.32
N ALA A 525 14.19 23.56 14.73
CA ALA A 525 13.80 23.59 13.34
C ALA A 525 14.48 24.73 12.59
N ASN A 526 14.85 24.49 11.34
CA ASN A 526 15.30 25.54 10.42
C ASN A 526 14.07 26.22 9.82
N THR A 527 13.90 27.53 10.04
CA THR A 527 12.73 28.28 9.59
C THR A 527 12.72 28.54 8.08
N ASP A 528 13.89 28.58 7.44
CA ASP A 528 14.01 28.82 6.01
C ASP A 528 13.58 27.59 5.18
N THR A 529 13.91 26.39 5.69
CA THR A 529 13.65 25.13 4.98
C THR A 529 12.48 24.33 5.55
N GLY A 530 12.02 24.66 6.77
CA GLY A 530 11.01 23.93 7.52
C GLY A 530 11.50 22.58 8.07
N LEU A 531 12.81 22.26 7.96
CA LEU A 531 13.37 21.00 8.43
C LEU A 531 13.52 20.98 9.94
N ASP A 532 13.07 19.91 10.59
CA ASP A 532 13.41 19.59 11.97
C ASP A 532 14.85 19.08 12.04
N LEU A 533 15.75 19.93 12.49
CA LEU A 533 17.16 19.56 12.67
C LEU A 533 17.33 18.55 13.80
N ALA A 534 16.62 18.75 14.91
CA ALA A 534 16.59 17.83 16.04
C ALA A 534 15.28 17.95 16.81
N LYS A 535 14.70 16.82 17.18
CA LYS A 535 13.60 16.71 18.12
C LYS A 535 13.96 15.62 19.13
N LEU A 536 14.11 16.02 20.39
CA LEU A 536 14.38 15.12 21.51
C LEU A 536 13.17 15.12 22.44
N THR A 537 12.63 13.95 22.72
CA THR A 537 11.61 13.74 23.76
C THR A 537 12.18 12.82 24.83
N VAL A 538 12.14 13.26 26.09
CA VAL A 538 12.53 12.45 27.24
C VAL A 538 11.37 12.41 28.21
N GLY A 539 11.08 11.25 28.78
CA GLY A 539 10.01 11.14 29.77
C GLY A 539 10.16 9.95 30.70
N GLN A 540 9.54 10.07 31.85
CA GLN A 540 9.54 9.04 32.88
C GLN A 540 8.28 9.17 33.75
N ILE A 541 7.80 8.04 34.26
CA ILE A 541 6.72 7.97 35.25
C ILE A 541 7.33 7.76 36.62
N TYR A 542 6.90 8.56 37.60
CA TYR A 542 7.13 8.34 39.04
C TYR A 542 5.86 7.79 39.66
N TYR A 543 5.97 6.63 40.33
CA TYR A 543 4.86 5.92 40.96
C TYR A 543 4.91 6.16 42.48
N PHE A 544 3.82 6.66 43.05
CA PHE A 544 3.68 6.92 44.49
C PHE A 544 3.29 5.66 45.28
N ARG A 545 2.94 4.57 44.59
CA ARG A 545 2.62 3.27 45.17
C ARG A 545 2.92 2.13 44.20
N ASP A 546 3.00 0.90 44.71
CA ASP A 546 3.13 -0.31 43.91
C ASP A 546 1.91 -0.48 42.97
N ARG A 547 2.15 -1.14 41.84
CA ARG A 547 1.13 -1.47 40.84
C ARG A 547 0.76 -2.94 40.98
N THR A 548 -0.37 -3.18 41.61
CA THR A 548 -0.81 -4.52 42.05
C THR A 548 -1.65 -5.25 41.04
N VAL A 549 -2.33 -4.54 40.13
CA VAL A 549 -3.13 -5.14 39.06
C VAL A 549 -2.20 -5.70 38.00
N VAL A 550 -2.22 -7.01 37.81
CA VAL A 550 -1.39 -7.78 36.85
C VAL A 550 -2.23 -8.70 35.99
N LEU A 551 -1.68 -9.19 34.90
CA LEU A 551 -2.27 -10.29 34.12
C LEU A 551 -2.02 -11.62 34.88
N PRO A 552 -3.00 -12.52 34.91
CA PRO A 552 -2.80 -13.86 35.50
C PRO A 552 -1.84 -14.69 34.65
N SER A 553 -1.28 -15.76 35.21
CA SER A 553 -0.59 -16.76 34.41
C SER A 553 -1.58 -17.49 33.49
N SER A 554 -1.09 -17.93 32.36
CA SER A 554 -1.92 -18.64 31.39
C SER A 554 -1.12 -19.69 30.61
N CYS A 555 -1.76 -20.79 30.24
CA CYS A 555 -1.25 -21.75 29.27
C CYS A 555 -1.86 -21.50 27.89
N SER A 556 -1.12 -21.77 26.82
CA SER A 556 -1.61 -21.59 25.46
C SER A 556 -2.76 -22.52 25.07
N ASP A 557 -3.02 -23.59 25.83
CA ASP A 557 -4.20 -24.43 25.68
C ASP A 557 -5.50 -23.82 26.23
N GLY A 558 -5.37 -22.71 26.99
CA GLY A 558 -6.51 -22.03 27.62
C GLY A 558 -7.17 -22.78 28.79
N VAL A 559 -6.63 -23.92 29.20
CA VAL A 559 -7.23 -24.81 30.20
C VAL A 559 -6.27 -25.10 31.36
N SER A 560 -5.01 -25.37 31.06
CA SER A 560 -4.01 -25.73 32.08
C SER A 560 -3.67 -24.54 32.97
N ILE A 561 -3.81 -24.72 34.28
CA ILE A 561 -3.57 -23.69 35.31
C ILE A 561 -2.20 -23.83 35.99
N ASP A 562 -1.47 -24.86 35.65
CA ASP A 562 -0.15 -25.19 36.23
C ASP A 562 0.91 -25.27 35.15
N GLU A 563 2.09 -24.69 35.42
CA GLU A 563 3.21 -24.61 34.48
C GLU A 563 3.68 -26.00 34.04
N ASN A 564 3.87 -26.94 34.96
CA ASN A 564 4.36 -28.28 34.65
C ASN A 564 3.36 -29.05 33.77
N ILE A 565 2.06 -28.91 34.06
CA ILE A 565 1.00 -29.57 33.26
C ILE A 565 0.99 -28.99 31.84
N CYS A 566 1.10 -27.68 31.72
CA CYS A 566 1.19 -26.97 30.44
C CYS A 566 2.40 -27.41 29.61
N GLU A 567 3.58 -27.46 30.20
CA GLU A 567 4.81 -27.84 29.53
C GLU A 567 4.84 -29.35 29.18
N ILE A 568 4.36 -30.23 30.07
CA ILE A 568 4.22 -31.68 29.77
C ILE A 568 3.28 -31.91 28.58
N ALA A 569 2.24 -31.08 28.45
CA ALA A 569 1.34 -31.13 27.30
C ALA A 569 1.97 -30.52 26.01
N GLY A 570 3.24 -30.09 26.08
CA GLY A 570 3.94 -29.45 24.95
C GLY A 570 3.39 -28.06 24.60
N LYS A 571 2.76 -27.40 25.57
CA LYS A 571 2.14 -26.08 25.41
C LYS A 571 3.01 -24.98 26.01
N LYS A 572 2.77 -23.74 25.60
CA LYS A 572 3.52 -22.58 26.07
C LYS A 572 2.89 -22.00 27.34
N TRP A 573 3.68 -21.96 28.40
CA TRP A 573 3.31 -21.27 29.63
C TRP A 573 3.68 -19.80 29.58
N THR A 574 2.77 -18.93 30.01
CA THR A 574 3.00 -17.51 30.23
C THR A 574 2.84 -17.23 31.72
N PRO A 575 3.90 -16.88 32.43
CA PRO A 575 3.82 -16.61 33.87
C PRO A 575 2.97 -15.36 34.16
N ALA A 576 2.43 -15.30 35.36
CA ALA A 576 1.72 -14.10 35.82
C ALA A 576 2.63 -12.86 35.74
N GLY A 577 2.03 -11.73 35.44
CA GLY A 577 2.74 -10.46 35.48
C GLY A 577 3.28 -10.19 36.90
N SER A 578 4.46 -9.62 36.99
CA SER A 578 5.04 -9.23 38.29
C SER A 578 4.41 -7.94 38.81
N ILE A 579 4.18 -7.86 40.12
CA ILE A 579 3.80 -6.64 40.80
C ILE A 579 4.91 -5.59 40.57
N GLY A 580 4.55 -4.41 40.14
CA GLY A 580 5.49 -3.33 39.89
C GLY A 580 5.84 -2.61 41.18
N SER A 581 6.93 -3.02 41.83
CA SER A 581 7.41 -2.40 43.08
C SER A 581 8.39 -1.23 42.88
N SER A 582 8.87 -1.02 41.66
CA SER A 582 9.74 0.14 41.37
C SER A 582 8.94 1.44 41.43
N ASN A 583 9.55 2.47 42.02
CA ASN A 583 8.97 3.81 42.02
C ASN A 583 9.14 4.55 40.68
N TYR A 584 9.89 4.00 39.75
CA TYR A 584 10.18 4.62 38.48
C TYR A 584 9.84 3.69 37.30
N SER A 585 9.33 4.25 36.20
CA SER A 585 9.35 3.55 34.92
C SER A 585 10.75 3.59 34.32
N PRO A 586 11.04 2.77 33.29
CA PRO A 586 12.18 3.07 32.44
C PRO A 586 12.12 4.51 31.93
N VAL A 587 13.28 5.15 31.80
CA VAL A 587 13.42 6.43 31.11
C VAL A 587 13.29 6.18 29.63
N ILE A 588 12.41 6.92 28.98
CA ILE A 588 12.26 6.92 27.51
C ILE A 588 12.98 8.14 26.97
N ALA A 589 13.83 7.94 25.96
CA ALA A 589 14.43 9.01 25.18
C ALA A 589 14.25 8.71 23.70
N GLU A 590 13.65 9.65 22.97
CA GLU A 590 13.43 9.56 21.52
C GLU A 590 14.07 10.76 20.84
N LEU A 591 15.01 10.50 19.94
CA LEU A 591 15.70 11.51 19.15
C LEU A 591 15.39 11.29 17.68
N SER A 592 15.00 12.34 16.99
CA SER A 592 14.81 12.31 15.54
C SER A 592 15.19 13.66 14.93
N GLY A 593 15.58 13.66 13.67
CA GLY A 593 15.89 14.88 12.95
C GLY A 593 16.46 14.65 11.56
N ALA A 594 16.81 15.73 10.92
CA ALA A 594 17.47 15.77 9.62
C ALA A 594 18.74 16.62 9.72
N MET A 595 19.90 16.05 9.42
CA MET A 595 21.14 16.82 9.31
C MET A 595 21.09 17.79 8.13
N ASN A 596 20.43 17.38 7.06
CA ASN A 596 20.16 18.16 5.86
C ASN A 596 18.96 17.51 5.13
N ALA A 597 18.62 18.02 3.95
CA ALA A 597 17.52 17.47 3.15
C ALA A 597 17.68 15.98 2.77
N GLN A 598 18.92 15.49 2.71
CA GLN A 598 19.22 14.13 2.29
C GLN A 598 19.39 13.12 3.45
N LEU A 599 19.82 13.57 4.62
CA LEU A 599 20.22 12.68 5.73
C LEU A 599 19.32 12.87 6.94
N THR A 600 18.53 11.85 7.26
CA THR A 600 17.66 11.80 8.43
C THR A 600 18.10 10.72 9.41
N TYR A 601 17.83 10.93 10.68
CA TYR A 601 18.16 10.00 11.75
C TYR A 601 17.04 9.86 12.76
N LYS A 602 16.95 8.66 13.38
CA LYS A 602 16.06 8.37 14.51
C LYS A 602 16.78 7.46 15.50
N ALA A 603 16.57 7.70 16.78
CA ALA A 603 17.05 6.82 17.84
C ALA A 603 16.04 6.78 18.98
N ASN A 604 15.81 5.60 19.54
CA ASN A 604 14.95 5.38 20.70
C ASN A 604 15.74 4.60 21.75
N LEU A 605 15.59 4.99 23.00
CA LEU A 605 16.23 4.35 24.13
C LEU A 605 15.24 4.18 25.28
N PHE A 606 15.21 2.99 25.87
CA PHE A 606 14.42 2.65 27.05
C PHE A 606 15.39 2.11 28.10
N TRP A 607 15.73 2.94 29.05
CA TRP A 607 16.68 2.64 30.09
C TRP A 607 15.98 2.41 31.42
N ASP A 608 16.17 1.22 31.96
CA ASP A 608 15.64 0.85 33.27
C ASP A 608 16.58 1.34 34.38
N VAL A 609 16.03 2.18 35.24
CA VAL A 609 16.82 2.84 36.30
C VAL A 609 17.23 1.87 37.40
N ASP A 610 16.38 0.89 37.72
CA ASP A 610 16.62 -0.04 38.82
C ASP A 610 17.64 -1.11 38.42
N SER A 611 17.51 -1.70 37.27
CA SER A 611 18.48 -2.69 36.75
C SER A 611 19.71 -2.04 36.13
N GLN A 612 19.69 -0.73 35.87
CA GLN A 612 20.71 0.03 35.13
C GLN A 612 20.99 -0.55 33.73
N ASP A 613 20.00 -1.17 33.12
CA ASP A 613 20.10 -1.85 31.84
C ASP A 613 19.21 -1.17 30.75
N ILE A 614 19.62 -1.33 29.49
CA ILE A 614 18.80 -0.96 28.36
C ILE A 614 17.82 -2.11 28.08
N ASN A 615 16.53 -1.88 28.27
CA ASN A 615 15.48 -2.85 27.98
C ASN A 615 15.16 -2.92 26.48
N ARG A 616 15.24 -1.77 25.80
CA ARG A 616 14.96 -1.63 24.38
C ARG A 616 15.72 -0.44 23.80
N GLY A 617 16.17 -0.57 22.58
CA GLY A 617 16.79 0.52 21.84
C GLY A 617 16.68 0.29 20.34
N SER A 618 16.60 1.38 19.59
CA SER A 618 16.74 1.34 18.15
C SER A 618 17.44 2.58 17.65
N ALA A 619 18.20 2.45 16.58
CA ALA A 619 18.81 3.55 15.88
C ALA A 619 18.68 3.32 14.38
N SER A 620 18.35 4.36 13.63
CA SER A 620 18.30 4.30 12.17
C SER A 620 18.84 5.58 11.55
N LEU A 621 19.48 5.40 10.41
CA LEU A 621 20.02 6.45 9.56
C LEU A 621 19.50 6.22 8.15
N ALA A 622 18.96 7.26 7.52
CA ALA A 622 18.43 7.18 6.17
C ALA A 622 18.99 8.33 5.31
N TYR A 623 19.69 7.95 4.24
CA TYR A 623 20.22 8.87 3.24
C TYR A 623 19.39 8.78 1.96
N ARG A 624 19.08 9.97 1.39
CA ARG A 624 18.35 10.16 0.12
C ARG A 624 19.11 11.18 -0.72
N GLY A 625 19.80 10.69 -1.73
CA GLY A 625 20.49 11.54 -2.70
C GLY A 625 19.54 12.16 -3.74
N GLU A 626 20.08 13.03 -4.57
CA GLU A 626 19.33 13.71 -5.63
C GLU A 626 19.10 12.81 -6.87
N ASP A 627 20.04 11.91 -7.13
CA ASP A 627 20.06 11.00 -8.28
C ASP A 627 19.56 9.59 -7.94
N ARG A 628 18.53 9.45 -7.06
CA ARG A 628 17.93 8.18 -6.62
C ARG A 628 18.79 7.36 -5.65
N GLU A 629 19.88 7.89 -5.12
CA GLU A 629 20.66 7.19 -4.12
C GLU A 629 19.84 7.02 -2.83
N ILE A 630 19.78 5.80 -2.34
CA ILE A 630 19.09 5.42 -1.10
C ILE A 630 20.04 4.56 -0.28
N VAL A 631 20.22 4.90 0.99
CA VAL A 631 20.89 4.03 1.95
C VAL A 631 20.13 4.12 3.27
N ASN A 632 19.75 2.98 3.82
CA ASN A 632 19.17 2.86 5.15
C ASN A 632 20.02 1.91 5.97
N VAL A 633 20.34 2.31 7.18
CA VAL A 633 21.02 1.48 8.17
C VAL A 633 20.18 1.51 9.43
N GLY A 634 19.90 0.35 10.00
CA GLY A 634 19.12 0.20 11.21
C GLY A 634 19.77 -0.77 12.20
N TYR A 635 19.49 -0.54 13.46
CA TYR A 635 19.83 -1.43 14.57
C TYR A 635 18.67 -1.47 15.55
N ASN A 636 18.21 -2.68 15.89
CA ASN A 636 17.11 -2.91 16.81
C ASN A 636 17.55 -3.85 17.94
N TYR A 637 17.34 -3.42 19.15
CA TYR A 637 17.67 -4.14 20.38
C TYR A 637 16.45 -4.27 21.28
N ARG A 638 16.16 -5.48 21.75
CA ARG A 638 15.19 -5.77 22.81
C ARG A 638 15.80 -6.86 23.70
N LYS A 639 15.98 -6.55 24.98
CA LYS A 639 16.61 -7.44 25.95
C LYS A 639 15.99 -8.85 25.88
N ASN A 640 16.83 -9.86 25.76
CA ASN A 640 16.48 -11.29 25.67
C ASN A 640 15.63 -11.70 24.44
N SER A 641 15.22 -10.79 23.58
CA SER A 641 14.31 -11.08 22.46
C SER A 641 14.93 -10.80 21.10
N ILE A 642 15.39 -9.58 20.83
CA ILE A 642 15.83 -9.13 19.51
C ILE A 642 17.17 -8.43 19.60
N ILE A 643 18.12 -8.84 18.79
CA ILE A 643 19.35 -8.08 18.48
C ILE A 643 19.53 -8.20 16.97
N GLN A 644 19.20 -7.15 16.24
CA GLN A 644 19.10 -7.19 14.79
C GLN A 644 19.71 -5.93 14.18
N SER A 645 20.42 -6.11 13.08
CA SER A 645 20.86 -5.02 12.21
C SER A 645 20.23 -5.17 10.83
N ASP A 646 19.92 -4.07 10.20
CA ASP A 646 19.38 -4.00 8.85
C ASP A 646 20.16 -2.98 8.02
N LEU A 647 20.34 -3.32 6.76
CA LEU A 647 20.93 -2.48 5.73
C LEU A 647 20.08 -2.61 4.47
N SER A 648 19.68 -1.50 3.88
CA SER A 648 19.11 -1.52 2.53
C SER A 648 19.62 -0.34 1.72
N PHE A 649 19.81 -0.55 0.42
CA PHE A 649 20.36 0.47 -0.45
C PHE A 649 19.89 0.33 -1.90
N LEU A 650 19.85 1.47 -2.60
CA LEU A 650 19.81 1.58 -4.05
C LEU A 650 20.84 2.62 -4.44
N TRP A 651 21.74 2.26 -5.35
CA TRP A 651 22.85 3.14 -5.74
C TRP A 651 23.11 3.11 -7.25
N PRO A 652 23.02 4.23 -7.94
CA PRO A 652 23.51 4.36 -9.31
C PRO A 652 25.02 4.16 -9.34
N VAL A 653 25.52 3.25 -10.18
CA VAL A 653 26.97 2.90 -10.22
C VAL A 653 27.67 3.40 -11.47
N TYR A 654 27.05 3.28 -12.61
CA TYR A 654 27.66 3.66 -13.89
C TYR A 654 26.58 3.82 -14.96
N ASP A 655 26.56 4.97 -15.65
CA ASP A 655 25.61 5.26 -16.73
C ASP A 655 24.16 4.95 -16.30
N ASP A 656 23.46 4.09 -17.01
CA ASP A 656 22.09 3.66 -16.73
C ASP A 656 22.00 2.49 -15.72
N TRP A 657 23.08 2.07 -15.05
CA TRP A 657 23.09 0.95 -14.12
C TRP A 657 22.95 1.38 -12.67
N SER A 658 22.08 0.69 -11.95
CA SER A 658 21.95 0.79 -10.50
C SER A 658 22.06 -0.58 -9.85
N VAL A 659 22.65 -0.63 -8.66
CA VAL A 659 22.64 -1.79 -7.78
C VAL A 659 21.70 -1.51 -6.63
N PHE A 660 20.98 -2.54 -6.17
CA PHE A 660 20.14 -2.44 -5.00
C PHE A 660 20.22 -3.71 -4.17
N GLY A 661 19.96 -3.58 -2.89
CA GLY A 661 20.01 -4.72 -2.01
C GLY A 661 19.50 -4.40 -0.61
N GLY A 662 19.25 -5.47 0.15
CA GLY A 662 18.87 -5.41 1.54
C GLY A 662 19.38 -6.63 2.29
N TRP A 663 19.70 -6.43 3.58
CA TRP A 663 20.17 -7.47 4.45
C TRP A 663 19.70 -7.22 5.87
N VAL A 664 18.98 -8.20 6.40
CA VAL A 664 18.50 -8.22 7.79
C VAL A 664 19.19 -9.36 8.50
N TYR A 665 19.96 -9.06 9.54
CA TYR A 665 20.76 -10.01 10.28
C TYR A 665 20.37 -10.04 11.76
N SER A 666 19.97 -11.24 12.25
CA SER A 666 19.78 -11.48 13.68
C SER A 666 21.13 -11.76 14.33
N LEU A 667 21.63 -10.80 15.12
CA LEU A 667 22.84 -10.98 15.94
C LEU A 667 22.61 -11.96 17.10
N LYS A 668 21.35 -12.05 17.57
CA LYS A 668 20.96 -12.99 18.63
C LYS A 668 21.03 -14.44 18.15
N ASP A 669 20.45 -14.73 17.00
CA ASP A 669 20.35 -16.09 16.43
C ASP A 669 21.52 -16.42 15.51
N ASN A 670 22.40 -15.43 15.28
CA ASN A 670 23.58 -15.52 14.42
C ASN A 670 23.26 -15.98 12.99
N MET A 671 22.18 -15.42 12.41
CA MET A 671 21.72 -15.79 11.08
C MET A 671 21.12 -14.59 10.31
N SER A 672 21.19 -14.65 8.98
CA SER A 672 20.43 -13.74 8.13
C SER A 672 18.97 -14.15 8.10
N THR A 673 18.06 -13.27 8.47
CA THR A 673 16.62 -13.52 8.39
C THR A 673 16.09 -13.24 6.99
N GLU A 674 16.66 -12.25 6.33
CA GLU A 674 16.33 -11.88 4.96
C GLU A 674 17.55 -11.26 4.28
N MET A 675 17.74 -11.57 3.01
CA MET A 675 18.71 -10.89 2.16
C MET A 675 18.24 -10.89 0.71
N PHE A 676 18.46 -9.79 0.03
CA PHE A 676 18.24 -9.68 -1.40
C PHE A 676 19.30 -8.79 -2.04
N ALA A 677 19.59 -9.06 -3.30
CA ALA A 677 20.46 -8.23 -4.10
C ALA A 677 20.01 -8.24 -5.56
N GLY A 678 20.12 -7.11 -6.23
CA GLY A 678 19.69 -6.98 -7.59
C GLY A 678 20.46 -5.91 -8.37
N LEU A 679 20.28 -6.01 -9.69
CA LEU A 679 20.79 -5.06 -10.67
C LEU A 679 19.62 -4.46 -11.43
N GLU A 680 19.66 -3.18 -11.63
CA GLU A 680 18.75 -2.45 -12.50
C GLU A 680 19.55 -1.79 -13.63
N LYS A 681 19.08 -1.95 -14.86
CA LYS A 681 19.48 -1.12 -15.98
C LYS A 681 18.28 -0.36 -16.50
N GLU A 682 18.35 0.96 -16.45
CA GLU A 682 17.24 1.82 -16.84
C GLU A 682 17.73 2.89 -17.83
N ASN A 683 17.12 2.96 -19.00
CA ASN A 683 17.34 4.07 -19.93
C ASN A 683 16.00 4.77 -20.30
N CYS A 684 16.01 5.64 -21.28
CA CYS A 684 14.82 6.33 -21.72
C CYS A 684 13.73 5.42 -22.31
N CYS A 685 14.08 4.19 -22.73
CA CYS A 685 13.20 3.32 -23.53
C CYS A 685 12.71 2.09 -22.76
N TRP A 686 13.51 1.57 -21.84
CA TRP A 686 13.23 0.35 -21.12
C TRP A 686 13.94 0.31 -19.77
N ARG A 687 13.45 -0.58 -18.91
CA ARG A 687 14.06 -0.92 -17.62
C ARG A 687 14.13 -2.43 -17.50
N PHE A 688 15.30 -2.92 -17.11
CA PHE A 688 15.54 -4.33 -16.84
C PHE A 688 16.05 -4.50 -15.43
N ARG A 689 15.48 -5.44 -14.70
CA ARG A 689 15.85 -5.77 -13.32
C ARG A 689 16.03 -7.27 -13.15
N VAL A 690 17.02 -7.63 -12.38
CA VAL A 690 17.23 -8.99 -11.88
C VAL A 690 17.41 -8.91 -10.38
N LEU A 691 16.69 -9.72 -9.63
CA LEU A 691 16.70 -9.79 -8.18
C LEU A 691 16.85 -11.23 -7.72
N GLY A 692 17.86 -11.51 -6.90
CA GLY A 692 17.95 -12.71 -6.08
C GLY A 692 17.50 -12.40 -4.65
N LYS A 693 16.60 -13.22 -4.09
CA LYS A 693 16.12 -13.11 -2.71
C LYS A 693 16.29 -14.42 -1.97
N ARG A 694 16.67 -14.34 -0.68
CA ARG A 694 16.71 -15.44 0.28
C ARG A 694 16.12 -15.00 1.59
N TYR A 695 15.21 -15.79 2.18
CA TYR A 695 14.59 -15.47 3.45
C TYR A 695 14.40 -16.74 4.30
N ALA A 696 14.42 -16.57 5.63
CA ALA A 696 14.22 -17.66 6.57
C ALA A 696 12.73 -18.05 6.66
N ASN A 697 12.46 -19.36 6.65
CA ASN A 697 11.12 -19.89 6.87
C ASN A 697 10.72 -19.76 8.34
N ALA A 698 9.57 -19.18 8.63
CA ALA A 698 9.07 -18.94 9.98
C ALA A 698 8.65 -20.22 10.74
N ASN A 699 8.36 -21.32 10.02
CA ASN A 699 7.76 -22.54 10.59
C ASN A 699 8.76 -23.67 10.89
N VAL A 700 10.06 -23.42 10.77
CA VAL A 700 11.07 -24.45 11.03
C VAL A 700 11.42 -24.45 12.51
N ASN A 701 10.89 -25.44 13.25
CA ASN A 701 11.34 -25.73 14.61
C ASN A 701 12.84 -26.02 14.63
N THR A 702 13.59 -25.23 15.38
CA THR A 702 15.05 -25.06 15.36
C THR A 702 15.89 -26.31 15.71
N VAL A 703 15.30 -27.48 15.93
CA VAL A 703 16.03 -28.60 16.59
C VAL A 703 16.47 -29.71 15.65
N THR A 704 15.93 -29.85 14.44
CA THR A 704 16.22 -31.05 13.62
C THR A 704 16.37 -30.88 12.11
N THR A 705 16.40 -29.68 11.57
CA THR A 705 16.34 -29.49 10.09
C THR A 705 17.69 -29.18 9.45
N ILE A 706 17.95 -29.86 8.34
CA ILE A 706 19.06 -29.64 7.42
C ILE A 706 18.97 -28.18 6.87
N ASP A 707 20.09 -27.51 6.69
CA ASP A 707 20.19 -26.09 6.27
C ASP A 707 19.32 -25.68 5.05
N ASN A 708 19.00 -26.61 4.17
CA ASN A 708 18.20 -26.35 2.97
C ASN A 708 16.70 -26.11 3.22
N GLU A 709 16.15 -26.57 4.34
CA GLU A 709 14.73 -26.33 4.68
C GLU A 709 14.52 -25.04 5.46
N ARG A 710 15.61 -24.44 5.93
CA ARG A 710 15.60 -23.23 6.76
C ARG A 710 15.38 -21.96 5.96
N TYR A 711 15.69 -21.96 4.67
CA TYR A 711 15.61 -20.80 3.80
C TYR A 711 14.84 -21.13 2.53
N ASP A 712 14.16 -20.12 2.01
CA ASP A 712 13.60 -20.13 0.66
C ASP A 712 14.35 -19.14 -0.22
N THR A 713 14.65 -19.55 -1.46
CA THR A 713 15.40 -18.75 -2.42
C THR A 713 14.59 -18.55 -3.69
N GLY A 714 14.68 -17.36 -4.28
CA GLY A 714 13.98 -17.02 -5.51
C GLY A 714 14.82 -16.11 -6.40
N LEU A 715 14.67 -16.29 -7.71
CA LEU A 715 15.22 -15.43 -8.74
C LEU A 715 14.06 -14.78 -9.52
N PHE A 716 14.08 -13.47 -9.60
CA PHE A 716 13.02 -12.65 -10.22
C PHE A 716 13.61 -11.79 -11.32
N VAL A 717 12.91 -11.70 -12.43
CA VAL A 717 13.33 -10.93 -13.60
C VAL A 717 12.18 -10.06 -14.08
N GLN A 718 12.44 -8.78 -14.30
CA GLN A 718 11.49 -7.82 -14.86
C GLN A 718 12.10 -7.11 -16.07
N LEU A 719 11.35 -7.05 -17.14
CA LEU A 719 11.62 -6.18 -18.29
C LEU A 719 10.42 -5.26 -18.50
N GLU A 720 10.64 -3.98 -18.42
CA GLU A 720 9.65 -2.94 -18.69
C GLU A 720 10.03 -2.17 -19.95
N LEU A 721 9.12 -2.11 -20.92
CA LEU A 721 9.24 -1.28 -22.09
C LEU A 721 8.42 -0.01 -21.87
N LYS A 722 9.11 1.10 -21.60
CA LYS A 722 8.48 2.36 -21.18
C LYS A 722 7.47 2.86 -22.23
N GLY A 723 6.24 3.11 -21.78
CA GLY A 723 5.14 3.53 -22.63
C GLY A 723 4.49 2.43 -23.46
N LEU A 724 4.86 1.15 -23.25
CA LEU A 724 4.21 0.01 -23.90
C LEU A 724 3.72 -1.00 -22.84
N THR A 725 4.61 -1.68 -22.15
CA THR A 725 4.26 -2.76 -21.23
C THR A 725 5.48 -3.21 -20.41
N GLY A 726 5.22 -3.89 -19.28
CA GLY A 726 6.23 -4.65 -18.54
C GLY A 726 6.04 -6.16 -18.71
N LEU A 727 7.09 -6.93 -18.64
CA LEU A 727 7.12 -8.40 -18.64
C LEU A 727 7.83 -8.86 -17.37
N GLY A 728 7.32 -9.91 -16.70
CA GLY A 728 7.84 -10.42 -15.43
C GLY A 728 7.15 -9.80 -14.21
N ASP A 729 7.69 -10.05 -13.03
CA ASP A 729 7.11 -9.59 -11.76
C ASP A 729 7.22 -8.08 -11.58
N LYS A 730 6.22 -7.51 -10.91
CA LYS A 730 6.25 -6.09 -10.53
C LYS A 730 7.15 -5.90 -9.31
N LEU A 731 8.44 -5.74 -9.52
CA LEU A 731 9.42 -5.51 -8.45
C LEU A 731 9.25 -4.17 -7.73
N ASP A 732 8.50 -3.22 -8.30
CA ASP A 732 8.28 -1.90 -7.69
C ASP A 732 7.61 -2.00 -6.32
N ALA A 733 6.54 -2.80 -6.20
CA ALA A 733 5.84 -2.98 -4.92
C ALA A 733 6.75 -3.64 -3.85
N PHE A 734 7.60 -4.58 -4.26
CA PHE A 734 8.60 -5.18 -3.38
C PHE A 734 9.63 -4.14 -2.94
N LEU A 735 10.17 -3.35 -3.86
CA LEU A 735 11.17 -2.32 -3.55
C LEU A 735 10.57 -1.19 -2.68
N GLU A 736 9.31 -0.82 -2.87
CA GLU A 736 8.62 0.13 -2.00
C GLU A 736 8.49 -0.38 -0.56
N GLN A 737 8.31 -1.69 -0.38
CA GLN A 737 8.22 -2.32 0.93
C GLN A 737 9.59 -2.48 1.60
N GLU A 738 10.60 -2.99 0.87
CA GLU A 738 11.89 -3.41 1.42
C GLU A 738 12.97 -2.30 1.39
N LEU A 739 12.75 -1.27 0.61
CA LEU A 739 13.63 -0.10 0.47
C LEU A 739 12.91 1.17 0.93
N PRO A 740 12.86 1.45 2.24
CA PRO A 740 12.23 2.68 2.74
C PRO A 740 12.75 3.91 2.00
N GLY A 741 11.83 4.70 1.43
CA GLY A 741 12.16 5.87 0.60
C GLY A 741 12.30 5.61 -0.90
N TYR A 742 12.21 4.37 -1.36
CA TYR A 742 12.02 4.08 -2.77
C TYR A 742 10.65 4.57 -3.23
N GLN A 743 10.62 5.21 -4.38
CA GLN A 743 9.38 5.60 -5.05
C GLN A 743 9.43 5.03 -6.47
N SER A 744 8.39 4.31 -6.85
CA SER A 744 8.26 3.86 -8.24
C SER A 744 8.23 5.08 -9.14
N PRO A 745 9.07 5.15 -10.20
CA PRO A 745 8.98 6.23 -11.18
C PRO A 745 7.59 6.29 -11.78
N ALA A 746 7.02 7.48 -11.90
CA ALA A 746 5.73 7.67 -12.55
C ALA A 746 5.75 7.06 -13.96
N GLN A 747 4.82 6.18 -14.25
CA GLN A 747 4.67 5.49 -15.54
C GLN A 747 4.32 6.47 -16.67
#